data_55ce33f3578c4a1a39b8d121041c07f5
#
_entry.id   55ce33f3578c4a1a39b8d121041c07f5
#
_cell.length_a   1.000
_cell.length_b   1.000
_cell.length_c   1.000
_cell.angle_alpha   90.00
_cell.angle_beta   90.00
_cell.angle_gamma   90.00
#
_symmetry.space_group_name_H-M   'P 1'
#
loop_
_entity.id
_entity.type
_entity.pdbx_description
1 polymer ?
#
loop_
_entity_poly.entity_id
_entity_poly.type
_entity_poly.pdbx_seq_one_letter_code
_entity_poly.pdbx_strand_id
1 'polypeptide(L)'
;MRIYTDLPIELGQEWRYKTVDNFKNILDGFNAMDKNFEYHKTEESHAHKAKQIDYKLSNVHDELTYQDGRIEGLIIGHNGDGIQEVTDARTALDGSNQPLLSKRLKYDFDNMNKKIEDNYNKLNKKIERIVNVNDFGADPTGNELSDEAFKEALGSGNVHVHMTAGTYKIKNGIKLPSNSVLSGEGKGISIIKLSDDSPRETVAVTNRDMDGTARNISTESFTIHGNKERFTEKYVSNGVQFQYPAPSGGSLSSNLRFAGVTNGYAYNIESINPLLHGIDVTSASDTYFYEGDGVRVNEALESKYIHIDNCETSGHGDDGITTHHSRYINITNNVSHDPKNYHGNSNGIEVDDGSQYVFLANNYTYNNQCGIEIKGHGEASASAMVVVDGHISYKDNRSYVVRHIAHHVATDPKSKTAKDVMFNNIVSLYPTVNGVYEGWSPRAMVICAYENVSVNNFTAIGDGTFTAGYPAIAVQYRAENVQLHNINVRGFKTASADIKIYGGDNRPKKVTFSNINIHSSSNNIGIAGGAGVYDTKIIGANLIGNGTGNAIESYNSTMTIIGVQHEGYTNGALIMNKAYKDVPSALRGGLVAGSTGSGAISKRSVVLASTGESFAYSDRSWLLGAGMKSQARGSRSGIMNSLESETTQGSYSQTIVNSRGVKVEDNYMFAMGYGTDGAKYQNTRFQVKGTSGTVKAKGTITAGNDFGDYAEYFESQSGQEIPNGHLVTLDGRYIRKANSNDVPIGVISGTAGIVLGDAMFHHKDKFLKDEFGVTLTQTEKKEWQDDEGNWYSEEVEVPIPNPEWEESDGDYLDRASRPEWNVVGLMGQVFTRIDSTVQANDYIKPEKGIGTKDNNNGYYRVLEITTPYDSEKGYGVAVVLVK
;
A
#
# COMPACT_ATOMS: atom_id res chain seq x y z
N MET A 1 -0.51 18.62 -29.97
CA MET A 1 0.59 18.47 -28.96
C MET A 1 1.66 17.52 -29.52
N ARG A 2 2.92 17.93 -29.59
CA ARG A 2 4.01 17.10 -30.08
C ARG A 2 4.86 16.72 -28.88
N ILE A 3 4.84 15.43 -28.50
CA ILE A 3 5.61 14.91 -27.37
C ILE A 3 6.81 14.14 -27.94
N TYR A 4 7.99 14.42 -27.46
CA TYR A 4 9.20 13.70 -27.84
C TYR A 4 9.22 12.34 -27.09
N THR A 5 9.28 11.27 -27.89
CA THR A 5 9.30 9.89 -27.36
C THR A 5 10.67 9.22 -27.47
N ASP A 6 11.62 9.90 -28.11
CA ASP A 6 12.96 9.43 -28.44
C ASP A 6 14.04 10.08 -27.54
N LEU A 7 13.76 10.17 -26.24
CA LEU A 7 14.73 10.72 -25.28
C LEU A 7 15.98 9.85 -25.22
N PRO A 8 17.19 10.46 -25.36
CA PRO A 8 18.44 9.70 -25.30
C PRO A 8 18.64 9.03 -23.94
N ILE A 9 19.31 7.89 -23.95
CA ILE A 9 19.63 7.12 -22.72
C ILE A 9 20.68 7.83 -21.87
N GLU A 10 21.50 8.70 -22.47
CA GLU A 10 22.47 9.52 -21.75
C GLU A 10 21.84 10.83 -21.25
N LEU A 11 21.94 11.06 -19.94
CA LEU A 11 21.40 12.24 -19.22
C LEU A 11 22.22 13.50 -19.52
N GLY A 12 22.21 13.98 -20.77
CA GLY A 12 22.88 15.21 -21.19
C GLY A 12 21.96 16.45 -21.18
N GLN A 13 22.56 17.61 -21.54
CA GLN A 13 21.79 18.88 -21.67
C GLN A 13 20.62 18.75 -22.64
N GLU A 14 20.79 18.02 -23.73
CA GLU A 14 19.76 17.78 -24.73
C GLU A 14 18.53 17.06 -24.15
N TRP A 15 18.72 16.10 -23.24
CA TRP A 15 17.63 15.45 -22.52
C TRP A 15 16.81 16.45 -21.70
N ARG A 16 17.48 17.36 -21.00
CA ARG A 16 16.82 18.42 -20.21
C ARG A 16 15.98 19.34 -21.09
N TYR A 17 16.50 19.76 -22.25
CA TYR A 17 15.76 20.61 -23.20
C TYR A 17 14.52 19.87 -23.74
N LYS A 18 14.65 18.63 -24.20
CA LYS A 18 13.51 17.82 -24.67
C LYS A 18 12.45 17.59 -23.58
N THR A 19 12.87 17.39 -22.34
CA THR A 19 11.95 17.26 -21.20
C THR A 19 11.23 18.55 -20.91
N VAL A 20 11.91 19.68 -20.89
CA VAL A 20 11.32 21.02 -20.69
C VAL A 20 10.34 21.35 -21.83
N ASP A 21 10.70 21.07 -23.06
CA ASP A 21 9.84 21.30 -24.22
C ASP A 21 8.58 20.39 -24.19
N ASN A 22 8.69 19.15 -23.75
CA ASN A 22 7.53 18.30 -23.55
C ASN A 22 6.59 18.86 -22.47
N PHE A 23 7.12 19.31 -21.34
CA PHE A 23 6.30 19.94 -20.29
C PHE A 23 5.65 21.23 -20.78
N LYS A 24 6.36 22.04 -21.53
CA LYS A 24 5.82 23.27 -22.12
C LYS A 24 4.70 22.97 -23.12
N ASN A 25 4.89 21.98 -24.01
CA ASN A 25 3.86 21.53 -24.95
C ASN A 25 2.61 20.99 -24.23
N ILE A 26 2.79 20.29 -23.10
CA ILE A 26 1.69 19.84 -22.25
C ILE A 26 0.95 21.02 -21.63
N LEU A 27 1.68 21.98 -21.07
CA LEU A 27 1.10 23.20 -20.48
C LEU A 27 0.36 24.02 -21.50
N ASP A 28 0.92 24.22 -22.69
CA ASP A 28 0.26 24.94 -23.79
C ASP A 28 -1.00 24.19 -24.25
N GLY A 29 -0.97 22.87 -24.23
CA GLY A 29 -2.15 22.03 -24.48
C GLY A 29 -3.26 22.26 -23.44
N PHE A 30 -2.93 22.29 -22.17
CA PHE A 30 -3.88 22.59 -21.09
C PHE A 30 -4.43 24.03 -21.20
N ASN A 31 -3.58 25.00 -21.45
CA ASN A 31 -4.00 26.40 -21.63
C ASN A 31 -4.93 26.58 -22.84
N ALA A 32 -4.72 25.81 -23.92
CA ALA A 32 -5.62 25.79 -25.08
C ALA A 32 -6.98 25.12 -24.75
N MET A 33 -6.97 24.06 -23.94
CA MET A 33 -8.19 23.42 -23.43
C MET A 33 -8.98 24.38 -22.53
N ASP A 34 -8.32 25.07 -21.61
CA ASP A 34 -8.97 26.05 -20.73
C ASP A 34 -9.61 27.21 -21.53
N LYS A 35 -8.91 27.73 -22.53
CA LYS A 35 -9.49 28.76 -23.41
C LYS A 35 -10.72 28.26 -24.20
N ASN A 36 -10.67 27.03 -24.70
CA ASN A 36 -11.80 26.41 -25.38
C ASN A 36 -12.96 26.15 -24.41
N PHE A 37 -12.66 25.76 -23.18
CA PHE A 37 -13.67 25.55 -22.15
C PHE A 37 -14.34 26.85 -21.69
N GLU A 38 -13.56 27.93 -21.50
CA GLU A 38 -14.10 29.26 -21.18
C GLU A 38 -14.90 29.85 -22.36
N TYR A 39 -14.46 29.64 -23.61
CA TYR A 39 -15.23 30.01 -24.80
C TYR A 39 -16.56 29.26 -24.83
N HIS A 40 -16.55 27.93 -24.57
CA HIS A 40 -17.78 27.13 -24.52
C HIS A 40 -18.72 27.57 -23.40
N LYS A 41 -18.20 28.01 -22.25
CA LYS A 41 -18.99 28.55 -21.15
C LYS A 41 -19.68 29.89 -21.48
N THR A 42 -19.06 30.71 -22.30
CA THR A 42 -19.54 32.05 -22.63
C THR A 42 -20.48 32.10 -23.84
N GLU A 43 -20.52 31.04 -24.63
CA GLU A 43 -21.40 30.96 -25.80
C GLU A 43 -22.80 30.45 -25.41
N GLU A 44 -23.75 31.37 -25.21
CA GLU A 44 -25.12 31.04 -24.73
C GLU A 44 -25.90 30.06 -25.63
N SER A 45 -25.55 29.93 -26.91
CA SER A 45 -26.26 29.09 -27.87
C SER A 45 -25.84 27.61 -27.85
N HIS A 46 -24.68 27.26 -27.28
CA HIS A 46 -24.09 25.91 -27.31
C HIS A 46 -23.62 25.39 -25.93
N ALA A 47 -23.66 26.20 -24.90
CA ALA A 47 -23.27 25.80 -23.58
C ALA A 47 -24.42 25.14 -22.83
N HIS A 48 -24.23 23.90 -22.40
CA HIS A 48 -25.17 23.21 -21.55
C HIS A 48 -24.77 23.36 -20.09
N LYS A 49 -25.72 23.73 -19.22
CA LYS A 49 -25.53 23.62 -17.77
C LYS A 49 -25.51 22.14 -17.38
N ALA A 50 -24.64 21.77 -16.45
CA ALA A 50 -24.54 20.37 -16.00
C ALA A 50 -25.88 19.75 -15.58
N LYS A 51 -26.82 20.56 -15.06
CA LYS A 51 -28.21 20.15 -14.73
C LYS A 51 -29.09 19.86 -15.94
N GLN A 52 -28.68 20.22 -17.15
CA GLN A 52 -29.46 20.06 -18.38
C GLN A 52 -29.02 18.84 -19.19
N ILE A 53 -28.00 18.14 -18.77
CA ILE A 53 -27.46 16.96 -19.44
C ILE A 53 -27.85 15.73 -18.64
N ASP A 54 -28.76 14.94 -19.20
CA ASP A 54 -29.14 13.66 -18.61
C ASP A 54 -28.09 12.60 -18.89
N TYR A 55 -27.71 11.88 -17.86
CA TYR A 55 -26.82 10.73 -17.95
C TYR A 55 -27.44 9.55 -17.19
N LYS A 56 -27.85 8.53 -17.90
CA LYS A 56 -28.61 7.37 -17.38
C LYS A 56 -29.94 7.83 -16.74
N LEU A 57 -30.04 7.86 -15.44
CA LEU A 57 -31.24 8.28 -14.69
C LEU A 57 -30.99 9.52 -13.84
N SER A 58 -29.83 10.16 -13.99
CA SER A 58 -29.45 11.39 -13.29
C SER A 58 -28.88 12.40 -14.27
N ASN A 59 -28.95 13.68 -13.96
CA ASN A 59 -28.27 14.69 -14.78
C ASN A 59 -26.77 14.73 -14.44
N VAL A 60 -25.97 15.29 -15.35
CA VAL A 60 -24.51 15.36 -15.20
C VAL A 60 -24.10 16.10 -13.90
N HIS A 61 -24.90 17.04 -13.45
CA HIS A 61 -24.62 17.76 -12.21
C HIS A 61 -24.73 16.85 -10.98
N ASP A 62 -25.73 15.99 -10.94
CA ASP A 62 -25.93 15.06 -9.82
C ASP A 62 -24.84 13.97 -9.83
N GLU A 63 -24.44 13.50 -11.01
CA GLU A 63 -23.34 12.55 -11.14
C GLU A 63 -21.98 13.18 -10.74
N LEU A 64 -21.69 14.41 -11.15
CA LEU A 64 -20.49 15.13 -10.73
C LEU A 64 -20.49 15.37 -9.21
N THR A 65 -21.63 15.76 -8.64
CA THR A 65 -21.76 15.93 -7.19
C THR A 65 -21.56 14.60 -6.44
N TYR A 66 -22.07 13.50 -7.01
CA TYR A 66 -21.85 12.16 -6.47
C TYR A 66 -20.37 11.73 -6.57
N GLN A 67 -19.69 12.01 -7.69
CA GLN A 67 -18.27 11.72 -7.85
C GLN A 67 -17.41 12.59 -6.93
N ASP A 68 -17.73 13.87 -6.75
CA ASP A 68 -17.06 14.75 -5.79
C ASP A 68 -17.21 14.21 -4.37
N GLY A 69 -18.39 13.79 -3.96
CA GLY A 69 -18.61 13.15 -2.66
C GLY A 69 -17.86 11.82 -2.51
N ARG A 70 -17.66 11.07 -3.60
CA ARG A 70 -16.81 9.86 -3.61
C ARG A 70 -15.32 10.17 -3.52
N ILE A 71 -14.87 11.23 -4.20
CA ILE A 71 -13.49 11.71 -4.13
C ILE A 71 -13.20 12.25 -2.73
N GLU A 72 -14.08 13.02 -2.16
CA GLU A 72 -14.01 13.46 -0.77
C GLU A 72 -14.03 12.28 0.20
N GLY A 73 -14.90 11.29 0.00
CA GLY A 73 -14.94 10.06 0.81
C GLY A 73 -13.73 9.13 0.62
N LEU A 74 -12.99 9.22 -0.52
CA LEU A 74 -11.73 8.50 -0.74
C LEU A 74 -10.53 9.19 -0.07
N ILE A 75 -10.61 10.51 0.08
CA ILE A 75 -9.59 11.31 0.77
C ILE A 75 -9.80 11.26 2.29
N ILE A 76 -11.05 11.10 2.73
CA ILE A 76 -11.42 11.03 4.14
C ILE A 76 -11.68 9.57 4.51
N GLY A 77 -10.68 8.89 5.03
CA GLY A 77 -10.89 7.61 5.70
C GLY A 77 -11.76 7.81 6.95
N HIS A 78 -13.03 7.48 6.84
CA HIS A 78 -13.94 7.15 7.94
C HIS A 78 -13.96 8.10 9.18
N ASN A 79 -15.00 8.86 9.33
CA ASN A 79 -15.38 9.74 10.44
C ASN A 79 -14.93 11.21 10.38
N GLY A 80 -15.45 12.00 9.45
CA GLY A 80 -15.64 13.47 9.61
C GLY A 80 -14.42 14.39 9.88
N ASP A 81 -13.41 13.92 10.57
CA ASP A 81 -12.27 14.75 11.05
C ASP A 81 -11.04 14.69 10.13
N GLY A 82 -11.02 13.80 9.14
CA GLY A 82 -9.83 13.52 8.33
C GLY A 82 -9.35 14.69 7.46
N ILE A 83 -10.22 15.56 6.97
CA ILE A 83 -9.82 16.75 6.19
C ILE A 83 -9.15 17.76 7.10
N GLN A 84 -9.67 17.99 8.28
CA GLN A 84 -9.09 18.93 9.23
C GLN A 84 -7.72 18.44 9.69
N GLU A 85 -7.58 17.17 10.03
CA GLU A 85 -6.31 16.56 10.43
C GLU A 85 -5.24 16.64 9.31
N VAL A 86 -5.61 16.36 8.06
CA VAL A 86 -4.71 16.50 6.92
C VAL A 86 -4.39 17.97 6.62
N THR A 87 -5.33 18.87 6.81
CA THR A 87 -5.11 20.32 6.66
C THR A 87 -4.20 20.82 7.77
N ASP A 88 -4.46 20.42 9.01
CA ASP A 88 -3.65 20.79 10.16
C ASP A 88 -2.23 20.20 10.05
N ALA A 89 -2.09 18.96 9.59
CA ALA A 89 -0.79 18.34 9.32
C ALA A 89 0.00 19.02 8.20
N ARG A 90 -0.62 19.78 7.31
CA ARG A 90 0.04 20.55 6.24
C ARG A 90 0.17 22.03 6.55
N THR A 91 -0.44 22.50 7.63
CA THR A 91 -0.33 23.89 8.08
C THR A 91 1.03 24.08 8.75
N ALA A 92 1.84 24.95 8.19
CA ALA A 92 3.14 25.32 8.71
C ALA A 92 3.00 26.17 10.00
N LEU A 93 4.11 26.35 10.73
CA LEU A 93 4.12 27.09 12.00
C LEU A 93 3.70 28.56 11.86
N ASP A 94 3.81 29.13 10.68
CA ASP A 94 3.35 30.49 10.37
C ASP A 94 1.89 30.54 9.89
N GLY A 95 1.19 29.43 9.90
CA GLY A 95 -0.20 29.31 9.44
C GLY A 95 -0.35 29.08 7.94
N SER A 96 0.72 29.01 7.16
CA SER A 96 0.66 28.75 5.72
C SER A 96 0.40 27.28 5.41
N ASN A 97 -0.46 26.99 4.41
CA ASN A 97 -0.73 25.64 3.98
C ASN A 97 0.26 25.16 2.91
N GLN A 98 0.86 24.00 3.14
CA GLN A 98 1.78 23.35 2.22
C GLN A 98 1.12 22.19 1.48
N PRO A 99 1.51 21.91 0.22
CA PRO A 99 0.84 20.88 -0.58
C PRO A 99 1.03 19.45 -0.05
N LEU A 100 2.08 19.21 0.72
CA LEU A 100 2.43 17.91 1.32
C LEU A 100 3.00 18.10 2.72
N LEU A 101 2.82 17.10 3.61
CA LEU A 101 3.45 17.10 4.94
C LEU A 101 4.99 17.23 4.85
N SER A 102 5.63 16.53 3.91
CA SER A 102 7.07 16.65 3.68
C SER A 102 7.50 18.09 3.26
N LYS A 103 6.67 18.77 2.48
CA LYS A 103 6.92 20.17 2.10
C LYS A 103 6.70 21.11 3.27
N ARG A 104 5.69 20.84 4.10
CA ARG A 104 5.45 21.60 5.34
C ARG A 104 6.64 21.46 6.29
N LEU A 105 7.09 20.25 6.57
CA LEU A 105 8.23 20.02 7.46
C LEU A 105 9.49 20.69 6.93
N LYS A 106 9.80 20.54 5.62
CA LYS A 106 10.93 21.24 5.01
C LYS A 106 10.79 22.75 5.10
N TYR A 107 9.62 23.29 4.84
CA TYR A 107 9.35 24.73 4.94
C TYR A 107 9.56 25.27 6.36
N ASP A 108 9.05 24.55 7.38
CA ASP A 108 9.24 24.92 8.78
C ASP A 108 10.73 24.88 9.16
N PHE A 109 11.49 23.89 8.67
CA PHE A 109 12.93 23.81 8.92
C PHE A 109 13.73 24.88 8.17
N ASP A 110 13.42 25.18 6.93
CA ASP A 110 14.08 26.24 6.17
C ASP A 110 13.86 27.60 6.87
N ASN A 111 12.64 27.85 7.37
CA ASN A 111 12.32 29.05 8.15
C ASN A 111 13.04 29.06 9.51
N MET A 112 13.16 27.91 10.15
CA MET A 112 13.90 27.76 11.40
C MET A 112 15.39 28.04 11.18
N ASN A 113 16.00 27.49 10.14
CA ASN A 113 17.40 27.76 9.77
C ASN A 113 17.62 29.24 9.55
N LYS A 114 16.76 29.88 8.75
CA LYS A 114 16.85 31.36 8.52
C LYS A 114 16.73 32.13 9.82
N LYS A 115 15.84 31.72 10.72
CA LYS A 115 15.67 32.38 12.02
C LYS A 115 16.88 32.21 12.92
N ILE A 116 17.52 31.05 12.91
CA ILE A 116 18.79 30.81 13.62
C ILE A 116 19.89 31.70 13.06
N GLU A 117 20.05 31.77 11.74
CA GLU A 117 21.03 32.63 11.10
C GLU A 117 20.79 34.11 11.40
N ASP A 118 19.53 34.56 11.32
CA ASP A 118 19.17 35.96 11.69
C ASP A 118 19.47 36.24 13.17
N ASN A 119 19.27 35.27 14.06
CA ASN A 119 19.56 35.43 15.48
C ASN A 119 21.07 35.44 15.76
N TYR A 120 21.85 34.62 15.05
CA TYR A 120 23.31 34.69 15.13
C TYR A 120 23.85 36.06 14.66
N ASN A 121 23.34 36.58 13.57
CA ASN A 121 23.70 37.93 13.09
C ASN A 121 23.29 39.04 14.06
N LYS A 122 22.17 38.86 14.79
CA LYS A 122 21.75 39.78 15.86
C LYS A 122 22.68 39.70 17.08
N LEU A 123 23.16 38.50 17.40
CA LEU A 123 24.16 38.34 18.46
C LEU A 123 25.44 39.11 18.13
N ASN A 124 26.00 38.90 16.93
CA ASN A 124 27.21 39.59 16.50
C ASN A 124 27.09 41.15 16.57
N LYS A 125 25.88 41.69 16.32
CA LYS A 125 25.61 43.10 16.45
C LYS A 125 25.54 43.58 17.92
N LYS A 126 25.42 42.68 18.90
CA LYS A 126 25.36 43.00 20.32
C LYS A 126 26.68 42.86 21.07
N ILE A 127 27.72 42.32 20.39
CA ILE A 127 29.05 42.22 20.96
C ILE A 127 29.65 43.59 21.06
N GLU A 128 29.94 44.03 22.27
CA GLU A 128 30.49 45.34 22.57
C GLU A 128 32.02 45.27 22.71
N ARG A 129 32.60 44.12 23.03
CA ARG A 129 34.05 43.94 23.18
C ARG A 129 34.47 42.54 22.73
N ILE A 130 35.63 42.42 22.13
CA ILE A 130 36.34 41.18 21.82
C ILE A 130 37.61 41.15 22.66
N VAL A 131 37.78 40.08 23.43
CA VAL A 131 38.89 39.94 24.39
C VAL A 131 39.54 38.56 24.25
N ASN A 132 40.85 38.54 24.56
CA ASN A 132 41.56 37.26 24.68
C ASN A 132 41.53 36.86 26.18
N VAL A 133 41.16 35.59 26.46
CA VAL A 133 41.08 35.13 27.84
C VAL A 133 42.45 35.17 28.57
N ASN A 134 43.55 35.08 27.80
CA ASN A 134 44.91 35.16 28.35
C ASN A 134 45.21 36.54 28.96
N ASP A 135 44.60 37.64 28.48
CA ASP A 135 44.71 38.97 29.01
C ASP A 135 44.11 39.08 30.44
N PHE A 136 43.30 38.06 30.83
CA PHE A 136 42.71 37.94 32.18
C PHE A 136 43.43 36.90 33.05
N GLY A 137 44.59 36.40 32.61
CA GLY A 137 45.40 35.49 33.36
C GLY A 137 45.08 33.99 33.19
N ALA A 138 44.37 33.63 32.09
CA ALA A 138 44.21 32.21 31.77
C ALA A 138 45.54 31.60 31.34
N ASP A 139 45.78 30.35 31.82
CA ASP A 139 47.01 29.61 31.52
C ASP A 139 46.78 28.61 30.32
N PRO A 140 47.34 28.91 29.15
CA PRO A 140 47.21 28.02 27.98
C PRO A 140 48.11 26.80 28.07
N THR A 141 48.97 26.67 29.11
CA THR A 141 49.84 25.51 29.30
C THR A 141 49.17 24.36 30.07
N GLY A 142 48.01 24.64 30.68
CA GLY A 142 47.24 23.68 31.45
C GLY A 142 47.81 23.31 32.82
N ASN A 143 48.79 24.07 33.33
CA ASN A 143 49.38 23.88 34.67
C ASN A 143 48.47 24.47 35.75
N GLU A 144 48.00 25.71 35.56
CA GLU A 144 47.16 26.43 36.51
C GLU A 144 45.67 26.41 36.11
N LEU A 145 44.77 26.63 37.07
CA LEU A 145 43.32 26.73 36.80
C LEU A 145 43.00 28.09 36.18
N SER A 146 42.14 28.05 35.15
CA SER A 146 41.73 29.22 34.37
C SER A 146 40.28 29.66 34.65
N ASP A 147 39.56 29.07 35.62
CA ASP A 147 38.15 29.35 35.91
C ASP A 147 37.87 30.85 36.14
N GLU A 148 38.68 31.53 36.99
CA GLU A 148 38.47 32.98 37.30
C GLU A 148 38.77 33.84 36.05
N ALA A 149 39.79 33.54 35.27
CA ALA A 149 40.12 34.28 34.06
C ALA A 149 38.95 34.24 33.03
N PHE A 150 38.33 33.05 32.82
CA PHE A 150 37.12 32.95 32.00
C PHE A 150 35.96 33.75 32.59
N LYS A 151 35.74 33.69 33.88
CA LYS A 151 34.67 34.41 34.56
C LYS A 151 34.84 35.95 34.43
N GLU A 152 36.05 36.44 34.62
CA GLU A 152 36.36 37.87 34.47
C GLU A 152 36.25 38.32 32.97
N ALA A 153 36.79 37.54 32.05
CA ALA A 153 36.71 37.82 30.64
C ALA A 153 35.25 37.87 30.16
N LEU A 154 34.39 36.96 30.56
CA LEU A 154 32.98 36.90 30.25
C LEU A 154 32.17 38.01 30.90
N GLY A 155 32.46 38.38 32.12
CA GLY A 155 31.80 39.47 32.86
C GLY A 155 30.26 39.31 32.87
N SER A 156 29.57 40.37 32.50
CA SER A 156 28.10 40.40 32.42
C SER A 156 27.53 39.95 31.06
N GLY A 157 28.36 39.64 30.06
CA GLY A 157 27.96 39.33 28.72
C GLY A 157 28.29 40.46 27.72
N ASN A 158 27.60 40.48 26.56
CA ASN A 158 27.88 41.34 25.40
C ASN A 158 29.36 41.25 24.95
N VAL A 159 29.94 40.06 24.98
CA VAL A 159 31.36 39.82 24.81
C VAL A 159 31.68 38.62 23.93
N HIS A 160 32.69 38.76 23.12
CA HIS A 160 33.36 37.67 22.46
C HIS A 160 34.68 37.39 23.18
N VAL A 161 34.77 36.24 23.86
CA VAL A 161 35.98 35.76 24.51
C VAL A 161 36.66 34.78 23.58
N HIS A 162 37.90 35.04 23.24
CA HIS A 162 38.71 34.20 22.38
C HIS A 162 39.80 33.51 23.18
N MET A 163 40.05 32.21 22.84
CA MET A 163 41.13 31.41 23.38
C MET A 163 42.18 31.18 22.30
N THR A 164 43.42 31.48 22.59
CA THR A 164 44.56 31.07 21.74
C THR A 164 44.82 29.56 21.78
N ALA A 165 45.76 29.08 20.98
CA ALA A 165 46.23 27.70 21.08
C ALA A 165 46.75 27.37 22.49
N GLY A 166 46.32 26.19 22.99
CA GLY A 166 46.73 25.72 24.31
C GLY A 166 45.65 24.91 25.02
N THR A 167 46.01 24.40 26.22
CA THR A 167 45.09 23.67 27.10
C THR A 167 44.76 24.49 28.31
N TYR A 168 43.51 24.88 28.48
CA TYR A 168 42.99 25.66 29.60
C TYR A 168 42.35 24.70 30.60
N LYS A 169 43.00 24.51 31.76
CA LYS A 169 42.47 23.64 32.80
C LYS A 169 41.43 24.40 33.63
N ILE A 170 40.26 23.75 33.86
CA ILE A 170 39.15 24.32 34.62
C ILE A 170 38.67 23.28 35.67
N LYS A 171 38.08 23.74 36.76
CA LYS A 171 37.57 22.89 37.84
C LYS A 171 36.05 22.95 37.97
N ASN A 172 35.44 24.14 37.89
CA ASN A 172 34.04 24.37 38.23
C ASN A 172 33.16 24.62 37.03
N GLY A 173 33.71 24.52 35.83
CA GLY A 173 33.04 24.78 34.57
C GLY A 173 32.83 26.27 34.22
N ILE A 174 32.77 26.54 32.94
CA ILE A 174 32.59 27.90 32.37
C ILE A 174 31.09 28.19 32.26
N LYS A 175 30.64 29.33 32.82
CA LYS A 175 29.27 29.78 32.85
C LYS A 175 29.09 30.96 31.89
N LEU A 176 28.52 30.71 30.70
CA LEU A 176 28.33 31.68 29.65
C LEU A 176 27.14 32.60 29.96
N PRO A 177 27.32 33.92 30.09
CA PRO A 177 26.21 34.85 30.20
C PRO A 177 25.48 35.04 28.87
N SER A 178 24.28 35.63 28.91
CA SER A 178 23.55 36.00 27.71
C SER A 178 24.35 36.98 26.81
N ASN A 179 24.20 36.89 25.48
CA ASN A 179 24.92 37.66 24.49
C ASN A 179 26.44 37.47 24.58
N SER A 180 26.92 36.23 24.61
CA SER A 180 28.34 35.89 24.62
C SER A 180 28.71 34.89 23.51
N VAL A 181 29.94 35.07 23.03
CA VAL A 181 30.62 34.12 22.14
C VAL A 181 31.88 33.63 22.87
N LEU A 182 32.08 32.35 22.92
CA LEU A 182 33.32 31.72 23.36
C LEU A 182 33.95 31.01 22.16
N SER A 183 35.12 31.42 21.74
CA SER A 183 35.79 30.83 20.59
C SER A 183 37.23 30.42 20.86
N GLY A 184 37.72 29.47 20.05
CA GLY A 184 39.12 29.08 20.01
C GLY A 184 39.69 29.08 18.59
N GLU A 185 40.93 28.63 18.42
CA GLU A 185 41.62 28.58 17.13
C GLU A 185 41.33 27.30 16.34
N GLY A 186 40.63 26.32 16.92
CA GLY A 186 40.22 25.09 16.24
C GLY A 186 40.15 23.89 17.17
N LYS A 187 39.53 22.78 16.66
CA LYS A 187 39.53 21.47 17.31
C LYS A 187 40.98 20.98 17.49
N GLY A 188 41.30 20.47 18.66
CA GLY A 188 42.63 20.00 19.02
C GLY A 188 43.67 21.12 19.24
N ILE A 189 43.33 22.39 19.01
CA ILE A 189 44.22 23.53 19.10
C ILE A 189 43.96 24.33 20.37
N SER A 190 42.74 24.78 20.61
CA SER A 190 42.31 25.41 21.88
C SER A 190 41.48 24.42 22.65
N ILE A 191 41.91 23.99 23.80
CA ILE A 191 41.35 22.89 24.58
C ILE A 191 40.96 23.38 25.97
N ILE A 192 39.67 23.23 26.31
CA ILE A 192 39.17 23.36 27.68
C ILE A 192 39.18 21.95 28.30
N LYS A 193 39.86 21.75 29.41
CA LYS A 193 39.97 20.45 30.10
C LYS A 193 39.57 20.53 31.54
N LEU A 194 38.65 19.64 31.98
CA LEU A 194 38.36 19.47 33.41
C LEU A 194 39.58 18.94 34.16
N SER A 195 39.85 19.52 35.31
CA SER A 195 40.95 19.09 36.22
C SER A 195 40.65 17.75 36.85
N ASP A 196 41.69 17.08 37.35
CA ASP A 196 41.55 15.76 38.01
C ASP A 196 40.73 15.82 39.30
N ASP A 197 40.64 16.99 39.94
CA ASP A 197 39.87 17.22 41.15
C ASP A 197 38.54 17.95 40.89
N SER A 198 38.09 18.03 39.63
CA SER A 198 36.77 18.55 39.31
C SER A 198 35.68 17.64 39.88
N PRO A 199 34.61 18.18 40.50
CA PRO A 199 33.49 17.39 40.96
C PRO A 199 32.88 16.52 39.86
N ARG A 200 32.29 15.37 40.26
CA ARG A 200 31.66 14.46 39.31
C ARG A 200 30.56 15.14 38.47
N GLU A 201 29.75 15.96 39.12
CA GLU A 201 28.62 16.65 38.53
C GLU A 201 28.99 18.02 37.93
N THR A 202 30.11 18.11 37.21
CA THR A 202 30.56 19.34 36.58
C THR A 202 30.25 19.36 35.08
N VAL A 203 29.44 20.30 34.66
CA VAL A 203 29.32 20.64 33.23
C VAL A 203 30.49 21.54 32.84
N ALA A 204 31.28 21.13 31.84
CA ALA A 204 32.48 21.86 31.48
C ALA A 204 32.19 23.27 30.91
N VAL A 205 31.19 23.37 30.02
CA VAL A 205 30.74 24.66 29.46
C VAL A 205 29.19 24.67 29.42
N THR A 206 28.56 25.68 30.03
CA THR A 206 27.10 25.82 30.03
C THR A 206 26.68 27.30 30.13
N ASN A 207 25.41 27.62 29.93
CA ASN A 207 24.86 28.95 30.19
C ASN A 207 24.85 29.22 31.71
N ARG A 208 24.97 30.51 32.07
CA ARG A 208 24.98 30.97 33.44
C ARG A 208 23.59 30.94 34.07
N ASP A 209 22.61 31.52 33.34
CA ASP A 209 21.28 31.72 33.86
C ASP A 209 20.41 30.51 33.42
N MET A 210 19.99 29.68 34.41
CA MET A 210 19.25 28.44 34.18
C MET A 210 17.80 28.59 34.66
N ASP A 211 17.15 29.69 34.22
CA ASP A 211 15.76 30.02 34.53
C ASP A 211 14.92 30.29 33.27
N GLY A 212 15.44 29.93 32.09
CA GLY A 212 14.83 30.17 30.80
C GLY A 212 15.06 31.59 30.23
N THR A 213 15.81 32.45 30.93
CA THR A 213 16.12 33.80 30.45
C THR A 213 17.38 33.89 29.60
N ALA A 214 18.23 32.89 29.64
CA ALA A 214 19.47 32.81 28.85
C ALA A 214 19.18 32.87 27.34
N ARG A 215 19.98 33.72 26.64
CA ARG A 215 19.81 33.91 25.20
C ARG A 215 21.08 34.33 24.48
N ASN A 216 21.13 34.04 23.19
CA ASN A 216 22.19 34.49 22.29
C ASN A 216 23.58 34.03 22.80
N ILE A 217 23.81 32.75 22.84
CA ILE A 217 25.06 32.15 23.30
C ILE A 217 25.67 31.34 22.15
N SER A 218 26.93 31.58 21.84
CA SER A 218 27.70 30.84 20.84
C SER A 218 28.96 30.24 21.41
N THR A 219 29.29 29.00 20.99
CA THR A 219 30.55 28.32 21.26
C THR A 219 31.15 27.88 19.92
N GLU A 220 32.43 28.21 19.66
CA GLU A 220 32.99 28.09 18.31
C GLU A 220 34.44 27.61 18.31
N SER A 221 34.74 26.56 17.54
CA SER A 221 36.11 26.17 17.14
C SER A 221 37.03 25.87 18.30
N PHE A 222 36.69 24.96 19.19
CA PHE A 222 37.58 24.48 20.25
C PHE A 222 37.20 23.07 20.70
N THR A 223 38.09 22.46 21.49
CA THR A 223 37.87 21.15 22.12
C THR A 223 37.46 21.30 23.58
N ILE A 224 36.48 20.50 24.02
CA ILE A 224 36.11 20.32 25.42
C ILE A 224 36.47 18.89 25.81
N HIS A 225 37.35 18.74 26.76
CA HIS A 225 37.80 17.45 27.30
C HIS A 225 37.23 17.22 28.69
N GLY A 226 36.27 16.33 28.83
CA GLY A 226 35.58 16.04 30.11
C GLY A 226 36.39 15.25 31.11
N ASN A 227 37.57 14.77 30.72
CA ASN A 227 38.52 14.09 31.60
C ASN A 227 37.85 12.94 32.40
N LYS A 228 37.03 12.13 31.73
CA LYS A 228 36.33 10.97 32.33
C LYS A 228 37.29 10.00 33.03
N GLU A 229 38.51 9.89 32.56
CA GLU A 229 39.58 9.02 33.05
C GLU A 229 40.00 9.35 34.49
N ARG A 230 39.69 10.55 35.01
CA ARG A 230 39.94 10.93 36.40
C ARG A 230 39.21 10.04 37.42
N PHE A 231 38.12 9.39 36.97
CA PHE A 231 37.37 8.45 37.79
C PHE A 231 37.88 7.04 37.54
N THR A 232 38.56 6.49 38.53
CA THR A 232 39.11 5.13 38.48
C THR A 232 38.17 4.06 39.02
N GLU A 233 37.06 4.49 39.65
CA GLU A 233 36.04 3.59 40.18
C GLU A 233 35.33 2.85 39.05
N LYS A 234 35.29 1.54 39.20
CA LYS A 234 34.55 0.72 38.27
C LYS A 234 33.09 0.64 38.68
N TYR A 235 32.20 0.89 37.74
CA TYR A 235 30.77 0.73 37.98
C TYR A 235 30.42 -0.76 38.11
N VAL A 236 29.62 -1.09 39.13
CA VAL A 236 29.10 -2.45 39.35
C VAL A 236 27.57 -2.41 39.34
N SER A 237 26.93 -3.17 38.46
CA SER A 237 25.48 -3.33 38.46
C SER A 237 25.14 -4.82 38.36
N ASN A 238 24.20 -5.29 39.18
CA ASN A 238 23.78 -6.68 39.23
C ASN A 238 24.95 -7.70 39.36
N GLY A 239 26.02 -7.33 40.06
CA GLY A 239 27.21 -8.17 40.24
C GLY A 239 28.18 -8.17 39.04
N VAL A 240 27.92 -7.42 38.02
CA VAL A 240 28.81 -7.25 36.85
C VAL A 240 29.61 -5.96 37.01
N GLN A 241 30.93 -6.06 36.87
CA GLN A 241 31.82 -4.90 36.90
C GLN A 241 32.06 -4.39 35.50
N PHE A 242 31.79 -3.10 35.26
CA PHE A 242 31.97 -2.44 34.00
C PHE A 242 33.32 -1.74 33.87
N GLN A 243 33.84 -1.60 32.68
CA GLN A 243 35.16 -1.05 32.39
C GLN A 243 35.25 0.45 32.71
N TYR A 244 34.17 1.18 32.56
CA TYR A 244 34.11 2.63 32.74
C TYR A 244 33.24 2.99 33.95
N PRO A 245 33.47 4.18 34.58
CA PRO A 245 32.63 4.66 35.65
C PRO A 245 31.20 4.92 35.13
N ALA A 246 30.21 4.71 36.02
CA ALA A 246 28.85 5.10 35.70
C ALA A 246 28.76 6.62 35.43
N PRO A 247 27.90 7.04 34.49
CA PRO A 247 27.54 8.44 34.41
C PRO A 247 26.90 8.87 35.75
N SER A 248 27.10 10.10 36.17
CA SER A 248 26.33 10.65 37.28
C SER A 248 24.88 10.84 36.82
N GLY A 249 23.93 10.73 37.73
CA GLY A 249 22.53 11.00 37.41
C GLY A 249 22.31 12.43 36.92
N GLY A 250 21.37 12.60 36.00
CA GLY A 250 21.03 13.90 35.45
C GLY A 250 22.06 14.48 34.48
N SER A 251 21.76 15.61 33.87
CA SER A 251 22.54 16.30 32.84
C SER A 251 23.72 17.14 33.38
N LEU A 252 24.17 16.88 34.61
CA LEU A 252 25.17 17.70 35.29
C LEU A 252 26.62 17.26 35.08
N SER A 253 26.91 16.42 34.10
CA SER A 253 28.27 15.99 33.76
C SER A 253 28.55 15.95 32.27
N SER A 254 27.82 16.74 31.53
CA SER A 254 28.02 16.94 30.09
C SER A 254 29.17 17.89 29.77
N ASN A 255 29.80 17.76 28.59
CA ASN A 255 30.84 18.69 28.19
C ASN A 255 30.29 20.06 27.81
N LEU A 256 29.34 20.12 26.89
CA LEU A 256 28.65 21.35 26.53
C LEU A 256 27.16 21.19 26.84
N ARG A 257 26.55 22.16 27.51
CA ARG A 257 25.11 22.13 27.80
C ARG A 257 24.43 23.47 27.56
N PHE A 258 23.34 23.44 26.81
CA PHE A 258 22.37 24.53 26.68
C PHE A 258 21.12 24.18 27.49
N ALA A 259 20.90 24.87 28.62
CA ALA A 259 19.78 24.61 29.54
C ALA A 259 18.83 25.82 29.59
N GLY A 260 17.67 25.76 28.91
CA GLY A 260 16.72 26.87 28.84
C GLY A 260 17.23 28.07 28.03
N VAL A 261 18.00 27.83 26.96
CA VAL A 261 18.63 28.86 26.14
C VAL A 261 17.75 29.16 24.91
N THR A 262 17.51 30.46 24.68
CA THR A 262 16.94 30.92 23.40
C THR A 262 18.04 31.46 22.49
N ASN A 263 18.22 30.92 21.30
CA ASN A 263 19.28 31.19 20.33
C ASN A 263 20.66 30.74 20.85
N GLY A 264 20.88 29.43 20.85
CA GLY A 264 22.16 28.77 21.16
C GLY A 264 22.84 28.26 19.88
N TYR A 265 24.17 28.38 19.85
CA TYR A 265 24.94 27.95 18.70
C TYR A 265 26.22 27.21 19.14
N ALA A 266 26.43 26.01 18.63
CA ALA A 266 27.66 25.22 18.80
C ALA A 266 28.21 24.92 17.39
N TYR A 267 29.35 25.49 17.06
CA TYR A 267 29.97 25.31 15.74
C TYR A 267 31.40 24.83 15.84
N ASN A 268 31.72 23.78 15.13
CA ASN A 268 33.08 23.25 15.08
C ASN A 268 33.66 22.93 16.47
N ILE A 269 32.81 22.38 17.33
CA ILE A 269 33.21 21.92 18.69
C ILE A 269 33.60 20.46 18.64
N GLU A 270 34.72 20.13 19.30
CA GLU A 270 35.08 18.74 19.60
C GLU A 270 34.83 18.45 21.07
N SER A 271 34.04 17.42 21.38
CA SER A 271 33.73 17.00 22.74
C SER A 271 34.32 15.63 22.99
N ILE A 272 35.30 15.56 23.87
CA ILE A 272 36.05 14.33 24.15
C ILE A 272 35.83 13.89 25.61
N ASN A 273 35.55 12.57 25.80
CA ASN A 273 35.49 11.92 27.10
C ASN A 273 34.65 12.66 28.17
N PRO A 274 33.41 13.11 27.86
CA PRO A 274 32.49 13.55 28.89
C PRO A 274 32.11 12.36 29.81
N LEU A 275 31.76 12.63 31.07
CA LEU A 275 31.22 11.58 31.92
C LEU A 275 29.80 11.17 31.46
N LEU A 276 28.98 12.12 30.97
CA LEU A 276 27.62 11.87 30.47
C LEU A 276 27.56 12.22 28.98
N HIS A 277 26.97 13.34 28.59
CA HIS A 277 26.78 13.70 27.21
C HIS A 277 27.89 14.55 26.62
N GLY A 278 28.11 14.43 25.30
CA GLY A 278 29.03 15.29 24.58
C GLY A 278 28.47 16.71 24.46
N ILE A 279 27.31 16.85 23.82
CA ILE A 279 26.56 18.10 23.71
C ILE A 279 25.12 17.83 24.13
N ASP A 280 24.61 18.59 25.08
CA ASP A 280 23.28 18.42 25.69
C ASP A 280 22.46 19.67 25.53
N VAL A 281 21.24 19.53 24.95
CA VAL A 281 20.26 20.60 24.81
C VAL A 281 19.03 20.25 25.63
N THR A 282 18.78 20.99 26.70
CA THR A 282 17.72 20.66 27.64
C THR A 282 16.95 21.89 28.13
N SER A 283 15.92 21.66 28.93
CA SER A 283 15.22 22.72 29.66
C SER A 283 16.05 23.29 30.77
N ALA A 284 15.65 24.47 31.30
CA ALA A 284 16.32 25.17 32.37
C ALA A 284 16.35 24.39 33.69
N SER A 285 15.57 23.34 33.87
CA SER A 285 15.49 22.54 35.10
C SER A 285 15.13 21.09 34.77
N ASP A 286 15.90 20.19 35.38
CA ASP A 286 15.69 18.74 35.25
C ASP A 286 14.45 18.23 36.03
N THR A 287 13.79 19.07 36.81
CA THR A 287 12.59 18.70 37.58
C THR A 287 11.27 18.88 36.85
N TYR A 288 11.32 19.24 35.59
CA TYR A 288 10.14 19.53 34.75
C TYR A 288 9.94 18.54 33.62
N PHE A 289 10.28 17.32 33.85
CA PHE A 289 9.78 16.23 33.03
C PHE A 289 8.28 16.22 33.22
N TYR A 290 7.52 16.23 32.18
CA TYR A 290 6.10 16.19 32.31
C TYR A 290 5.63 15.01 33.09
N GLU A 291 4.54 15.25 33.77
CA GLU A 291 3.75 14.22 34.40
C GLU A 291 2.99 13.46 33.30
N GLY A 292 3.54 12.33 32.92
CA GLY A 292 2.85 11.42 32.03
C GLY A 292 2.68 11.90 30.59
N ASP A 293 1.89 11.17 29.90
CA ASP A 293 1.68 11.13 28.49
C ASP A 293 0.85 12.33 28.00
N GLY A 294 1.50 13.42 27.58
CA GLY A 294 0.85 14.53 26.89
C GLY A 294 1.02 15.92 27.49
N VAL A 295 1.72 16.06 28.59
CA VAL A 295 2.02 17.39 29.16
C VAL A 295 3.36 17.88 28.62
N ARG A 296 3.41 19.08 28.07
CA ARG A 296 4.66 19.71 27.62
C ARG A 296 5.36 20.38 28.78
N VAL A 297 6.69 20.44 28.72
CA VAL A 297 7.49 21.31 29.59
C VAL A 297 7.03 22.74 29.44
N ASN A 298 7.15 23.52 30.51
CA ASN A 298 6.85 24.93 30.49
C ASN A 298 7.68 25.62 29.39
N GLU A 299 7.02 26.24 28.44
CA GLU A 299 7.65 26.89 27.29
C GLU A 299 8.63 28.00 27.64
N ALA A 300 8.51 28.58 28.84
CA ALA A 300 9.45 29.57 29.34
C ALA A 300 10.81 28.95 29.72
N LEU A 301 10.86 27.66 29.99
CA LEU A 301 12.05 26.95 30.44
C LEU A 301 12.74 26.14 29.35
N GLU A 302 12.10 25.93 28.21
CA GLU A 302 12.65 25.17 27.08
C GLU A 302 13.85 25.87 26.42
N SER A 303 14.82 25.11 25.95
CA SER A 303 15.77 25.62 24.96
C SER A 303 15.12 25.73 23.59
N LYS A 304 15.40 26.81 22.85
CA LYS A 304 14.79 27.10 21.54
C LYS A 304 15.79 27.72 20.57
N TYR A 305 15.63 27.32 19.28
CA TYR A 305 16.47 27.83 18.21
C TYR A 305 17.95 27.53 18.47
N ILE A 306 18.22 26.25 18.69
CA ILE A 306 19.57 25.76 18.92
C ILE A 306 20.11 25.17 17.62
N HIS A 307 21.37 25.52 17.30
CA HIS A 307 22.06 24.97 16.15
C HIS A 307 23.37 24.31 16.58
N ILE A 308 23.54 23.02 16.24
CA ILE A 308 24.75 22.24 16.48
C ILE A 308 25.29 21.82 15.11
N ASP A 309 26.39 22.41 14.69
CA ASP A 309 26.89 22.22 13.34
C ASP A 309 28.40 21.96 13.30
N ASN A 310 28.81 21.01 12.45
CA ASN A 310 30.21 20.63 12.23
C ASN A 310 30.95 20.21 13.53
N CYS A 311 30.21 19.68 14.51
CA CYS A 311 30.77 19.22 15.77
C CYS A 311 31.16 17.74 15.74
N GLU A 312 32.06 17.35 16.66
CA GLU A 312 32.50 15.98 16.82
C GLU A 312 32.40 15.57 18.28
N THR A 313 31.87 14.36 18.56
CA THR A 313 31.73 13.86 19.94
C THR A 313 32.28 12.45 20.03
N SER A 314 33.10 12.19 21.04
CA SER A 314 33.68 10.86 21.26
C SER A 314 33.92 10.56 22.76
N GLY A 315 34.01 9.29 23.10
CA GLY A 315 34.25 8.84 24.47
C GLY A 315 33.12 9.21 25.44
N HIS A 316 31.95 9.58 24.97
CA HIS A 316 30.80 9.93 25.80
C HIS A 316 30.35 8.77 26.66
N GLY A 317 29.82 9.06 27.88
CA GLY A 317 29.37 8.07 28.83
C GLY A 317 27.92 7.70 28.65
N ASP A 318 27.15 8.53 28.00
CA ASP A 318 25.79 8.33 27.58
C ASP A 318 25.72 8.72 26.10
N ASP A 319 25.11 9.84 25.69
CA ASP A 319 24.96 10.20 24.28
C ASP A 319 26.02 11.17 23.81
N GLY A 320 26.36 11.10 22.51
CA GLY A 320 27.24 12.06 21.89
C GLY A 320 26.58 13.44 21.79
N ILE A 321 25.41 13.51 21.16
CA ILE A 321 24.57 14.69 21.09
C ILE A 321 23.17 14.28 21.55
N THR A 322 22.58 15.00 22.50
CA THR A 322 21.23 14.71 23.00
C THR A 322 20.37 15.96 23.12
N THR A 323 19.05 15.78 23.03
CA THR A 323 18.07 16.84 23.22
C THR A 323 16.93 16.40 24.13
N HIS A 324 16.54 17.23 25.07
CA HIS A 324 15.43 17.00 25.99
C HIS A 324 14.58 18.26 26.12
N HIS A 325 13.25 18.10 26.15
CA HIS A 325 12.31 19.18 26.49
C HIS A 325 12.60 20.53 25.80
N SER A 326 12.96 20.49 24.51
CA SER A 326 13.43 21.64 23.76
C SER A 326 12.82 21.67 22.37
N ARG A 327 12.86 22.81 21.69
CA ARG A 327 12.22 22.96 20.37
C ARG A 327 13.05 23.74 19.39
N TYR A 328 12.79 23.47 18.09
CA TYR A 328 13.44 24.18 16.98
C TYR A 328 14.95 24.01 17.01
N ILE A 329 15.38 22.76 16.90
CA ILE A 329 16.79 22.38 17.02
C ILE A 329 17.29 21.86 15.66
N ASN A 330 18.44 22.36 15.24
CA ASN A 330 19.16 21.85 14.07
C ASN A 330 20.45 21.16 14.51
N ILE A 331 20.65 19.93 14.03
CA ILE A 331 21.84 19.09 14.29
C ILE A 331 22.38 18.70 12.90
N THR A 332 23.43 19.40 12.44
CA THR A 332 23.86 19.28 11.04
C THR A 332 25.37 19.05 10.93
N ASN A 333 25.78 18.20 9.98
CA ASN A 333 27.18 17.97 9.64
C ASN A 333 28.05 17.47 10.79
N ASN A 334 27.47 16.80 11.80
CA ASN A 334 28.20 16.35 12.98
C ASN A 334 28.68 14.91 12.82
N VAL A 335 29.72 14.57 13.62
CA VAL A 335 30.26 13.21 13.76
C VAL A 335 30.15 12.80 15.23
N SER A 336 29.56 11.65 15.52
CA SER A 336 29.49 11.12 16.88
C SER A 336 29.88 9.65 16.93
N HIS A 337 30.84 9.30 17.81
CA HIS A 337 31.46 7.99 17.71
C HIS A 337 32.19 7.52 19.00
N ASP A 338 32.47 6.22 19.00
CA ASP A 338 33.35 5.56 20.00
C ASP A 338 33.03 5.93 21.45
N PRO A 339 31.77 5.72 21.91
CA PRO A 339 31.41 5.95 23.31
C PRO A 339 32.25 5.05 24.24
N LYS A 340 32.41 5.50 25.47
CA LYS A 340 33.10 4.75 26.55
C LYS A 340 32.15 4.45 27.66
N ASN A 341 31.10 3.72 27.39
CA ASN A 341 30.13 3.24 28.38
C ASN A 341 29.64 1.82 28.01
N TYR A 342 29.45 1.01 29.01
CA TYR A 342 28.90 -0.34 28.88
C TYR A 342 27.52 -0.50 29.50
N HIS A 343 26.93 0.58 30.01
CA HIS A 343 25.75 0.48 30.84
C HIS A 343 24.76 1.63 30.65
N GLY A 344 24.41 1.95 29.47
CA GLY A 344 23.45 3.01 29.19
C GLY A 344 23.10 3.13 27.73
N ASN A 345 22.47 4.23 27.39
CA ASN A 345 22.16 4.55 26.05
C ASN A 345 23.39 5.13 25.40
N SER A 346 24.34 4.61 24.96
CA SER A 346 25.51 5.23 24.31
C SER A 346 25.22 5.54 22.83
N ASN A 347 24.24 6.40 22.61
CA ASN A 347 23.83 6.77 21.27
C ASN A 347 24.77 7.81 20.63
N GLY A 348 24.88 7.78 19.32
CA GLY A 348 25.58 8.84 18.59
C GLY A 348 24.81 10.15 18.69
N ILE A 349 23.55 10.14 18.26
CA ILE A 349 22.63 11.28 18.40
C ILE A 349 21.31 10.77 18.97
N GLU A 350 20.81 11.45 19.99
CA GLU A 350 19.53 11.15 20.63
C GLU A 350 18.59 12.34 20.55
N VAL A 351 17.35 12.09 20.15
CA VAL A 351 16.28 13.08 20.25
C VAL A 351 15.28 12.52 21.25
N ASP A 352 15.31 13.03 22.46
CA ASP A 352 14.61 12.44 23.61
C ASP A 352 13.56 13.39 24.20
N ASP A 353 12.87 12.86 25.15
CA ASP A 353 11.87 13.45 26.05
C ASP A 353 11.29 14.80 25.61
N GLY A 354 10.19 14.76 24.86
CA GLY A 354 9.41 15.92 24.47
C GLY A 354 10.07 16.93 23.58
N SER A 355 11.25 16.62 23.07
CA SER A 355 11.87 17.46 22.04
C SER A 355 10.99 17.52 20.80
N GLN A 356 10.80 18.71 20.21
CA GLN A 356 9.92 18.92 19.07
C GLN A 356 10.56 19.80 18.02
N TYR A 357 10.20 19.57 16.75
CA TYR A 357 10.74 20.31 15.61
C TYR A 357 12.25 20.22 15.56
N VAL A 358 12.78 18.99 15.57
CA VAL A 358 14.20 18.71 15.48
C VAL A 358 14.56 18.26 14.08
N PHE A 359 15.54 18.90 13.50
CA PHE A 359 16.07 18.62 12.18
C PHE A 359 17.51 18.12 12.26
N LEU A 360 17.76 16.91 11.76
CA LEU A 360 19.08 16.30 11.68
C LEU A 360 19.44 16.15 10.20
N ALA A 361 20.59 16.72 9.78
CA ALA A 361 21.02 16.59 8.40
C ALA A 361 22.51 16.32 8.27
N ASN A 362 22.88 15.45 7.33
CA ASN A 362 24.24 15.14 6.95
C ASN A 362 25.15 14.72 8.14
N ASN A 363 24.58 14.09 9.17
CA ASN A 363 25.37 13.61 10.28
C ASN A 363 25.95 12.22 9.99
N TYR A 364 27.04 11.89 10.67
CA TYR A 364 27.71 10.61 10.60
C TYR A 364 27.92 10.03 11.99
N THR A 365 27.51 8.76 12.21
CA THR A 365 27.72 8.08 13.47
C THR A 365 28.42 6.75 13.26
N TYR A 366 29.27 6.37 14.23
CA TYR A 366 29.88 5.04 14.16
C TYR A 366 30.29 4.47 15.51
N ASN A 367 30.26 3.15 15.62
CA ASN A 367 30.59 2.36 16.82
C ASN A 367 29.76 2.67 18.07
N ASN A 368 28.60 3.31 17.94
CA ASN A 368 27.70 3.61 19.05
C ASN A 368 26.73 2.44 19.33
N GLN A 369 25.96 2.54 20.39
CA GLN A 369 24.81 1.67 20.63
C GLN A 369 23.72 1.92 19.58
N CYS A 370 23.25 3.15 19.46
CA CYS A 370 22.42 3.57 18.34
C CYS A 370 23.11 4.67 17.55
N GLY A 371 22.95 4.67 16.22
CA GLY A 371 23.36 5.80 15.41
C GLY A 371 22.49 7.01 15.71
N ILE A 372 21.20 6.89 15.45
CA ILE A 372 20.18 7.85 15.88
C ILE A 372 19.09 7.12 16.66
N GLU A 373 18.76 7.63 17.83
CA GLU A 373 17.59 7.22 18.60
C GLU A 373 16.62 8.39 18.77
N ILE A 374 15.35 8.16 18.40
CA ILE A 374 14.23 9.09 18.57
C ILE A 374 13.29 8.43 19.57
N LYS A 375 13.17 9.01 20.75
CA LYS A 375 12.46 8.31 21.83
C LYS A 375 11.71 9.22 22.80
N GLY A 376 11.20 8.63 23.84
CA GLY A 376 10.74 9.23 25.08
C GLY A 376 10.82 8.22 26.21
N HIS A 377 11.07 8.70 27.42
CA HIS A 377 11.01 7.90 28.62
C HIS A 377 9.56 7.62 29.04
N GLY A 378 9.33 6.54 29.78
CA GLY A 378 7.99 6.09 30.15
C GLY A 378 7.16 7.08 30.97
N GLU A 379 7.80 7.99 31.64
CA GLU A 379 7.18 9.02 32.48
C GLU A 379 7.19 10.41 31.83
N ALA A 380 7.65 10.49 30.57
CA ALA A 380 7.77 11.73 29.82
C ALA A 380 7.05 11.63 28.47
N SER A 381 6.75 12.74 27.81
CA SER A 381 6.31 12.73 26.42
C SER A 381 7.45 12.28 25.49
N ALA A 382 7.12 11.56 24.46
CA ALA A 382 8.09 11.27 23.42
C ALA A 382 8.44 12.51 22.60
N SER A 383 9.61 12.50 22.00
CA SER A 383 9.97 13.47 20.96
C SER A 383 9.05 13.35 19.74
N ALA A 384 8.76 14.45 19.07
CA ALA A 384 7.84 14.50 17.94
C ALA A 384 8.26 15.57 16.91
N MET A 385 7.74 15.47 15.69
CA MET A 385 8.09 16.40 14.60
C MET A 385 9.60 16.38 14.32
N VAL A 386 10.16 15.18 14.13
CA VAL A 386 11.59 14.97 13.89
C VAL A 386 11.84 14.59 12.44
N VAL A 387 12.82 15.26 11.82
CA VAL A 387 13.26 14.93 10.45
C VAL A 387 14.75 14.59 10.47
N VAL A 388 15.08 13.47 9.86
CA VAL A 388 16.46 13.02 9.62
C VAL A 388 16.67 12.95 8.11
N ASP A 389 17.65 13.67 7.58
CA ASP A 389 17.99 13.69 6.16
C ASP A 389 19.51 13.53 5.92
N GLY A 390 19.90 12.60 5.07
CA GLY A 390 21.29 12.42 4.66
C GLY A 390 22.23 11.79 5.71
N HIS A 391 21.70 11.06 6.70
CA HIS A 391 22.52 10.45 7.75
C HIS A 391 23.14 9.12 7.32
N ILE A 392 24.38 8.88 7.75
CA ILE A 392 25.09 7.60 7.61
C ILE A 392 25.44 7.06 8.99
N SER A 393 25.01 5.83 9.28
CA SER A 393 25.38 5.06 10.47
C SER A 393 26.33 3.92 10.06
N TYR A 394 27.49 3.82 10.71
CA TYR A 394 28.50 2.81 10.40
C TYR A 394 28.88 2.01 11.65
N LYS A 395 28.65 0.72 11.64
CA LYS A 395 28.96 -0.18 12.77
C LYS A 395 28.34 0.22 14.13
N ASP A 396 27.32 1.05 14.15
CA ASP A 396 26.48 1.20 15.31
C ASP A 396 25.76 -0.13 15.58
N ASN A 397 25.47 -0.47 16.83
CA ASN A 397 24.73 -1.70 17.11
C ASN A 397 23.34 -1.65 16.49
N ARG A 398 22.64 -0.52 16.63
CA ARG A 398 21.41 -0.21 15.90
C ARG A 398 21.55 1.11 15.17
N SER A 399 21.35 1.11 13.87
CA SER A 399 21.54 2.36 13.11
C SER A 399 20.46 3.39 13.42
N TYR A 400 19.17 2.97 13.39
CA TYR A 400 18.03 3.86 13.61
C TYR A 400 17.02 3.21 14.55
N VAL A 401 16.67 3.90 15.62
CA VAL A 401 15.69 3.44 16.60
C VAL A 401 14.64 4.51 16.82
N VAL A 402 13.36 4.12 16.76
CA VAL A 402 12.23 4.97 17.08
C VAL A 402 11.38 4.22 18.09
N ARG A 403 11.31 4.72 19.34
CA ARG A 403 10.53 4.06 20.41
C ARG A 403 10.08 5.03 21.50
N HIS A 404 8.94 4.76 22.11
CA HIS A 404 8.54 5.37 23.37
C HIS A 404 8.60 4.29 24.46
N ILE A 405 9.46 4.44 25.43
CA ILE A 405 9.65 3.50 26.56
C ILE A 405 8.32 3.39 27.34
N ALA A 406 8.00 2.22 27.90
CA ALA A 406 6.72 1.86 28.51
C ALA A 406 5.50 1.88 27.55
N HIS A 407 5.72 2.10 26.24
CA HIS A 407 4.70 1.97 25.21
C HIS A 407 5.12 1.05 24.06
N HIS A 408 6.30 0.42 24.14
CA HIS A 408 6.99 -0.26 23.03
C HIS A 408 7.06 -1.79 23.13
N VAL A 409 6.44 -2.40 24.16
CA VAL A 409 6.33 -3.85 24.26
C VAL A 409 4.88 -4.33 24.15
N ALA A 410 4.70 -5.65 24.05
CA ALA A 410 3.40 -6.25 23.71
C ALA A 410 2.26 -5.90 24.70
N THR A 411 2.56 -5.63 25.96
CA THR A 411 1.59 -5.36 27.03
C THR A 411 1.36 -3.88 27.31
N ASP A 412 2.17 -3.00 26.74
CA ASP A 412 2.14 -1.57 27.04
C ASP A 412 0.89 -0.86 26.49
N PRO A 413 0.46 0.26 27.09
CA PRO A 413 -0.58 1.12 26.54
C PRO A 413 -0.09 1.83 25.26
N LYS A 414 -1.02 2.38 24.48
CA LYS A 414 -0.67 3.22 23.31
C LYS A 414 -0.13 4.56 23.79
N SER A 415 1.00 5.02 23.22
CA SER A 415 1.51 6.38 23.45
C SER A 415 0.54 7.43 22.87
N LYS A 416 0.46 8.60 23.50
CA LYS A 416 -0.33 9.75 23.03
C LYS A 416 0.54 10.85 22.38
N THR A 417 1.85 10.78 22.55
CA THR A 417 2.78 11.85 22.16
C THR A 417 3.78 11.45 21.08
N ALA A 418 4.04 10.15 20.93
CA ALA A 418 5.03 9.61 20.00
C ALA A 418 4.50 9.62 18.56
N LYS A 419 4.90 10.62 17.77
CA LYS A 419 4.39 10.79 16.41
C LYS A 419 5.25 11.68 15.52
N ASP A 420 4.97 11.60 14.22
CA ASP A 420 5.45 12.52 13.18
C ASP A 420 6.98 12.51 13.05
N VAL A 421 7.53 11.39 12.60
CA VAL A 421 8.97 11.21 12.33
C VAL A 421 9.19 10.91 10.86
N MET A 422 10.18 11.58 10.27
CA MET A 422 10.55 11.37 8.87
C MET A 422 12.05 11.09 8.74
N PHE A 423 12.38 10.03 8.02
CA PHE A 423 13.74 9.72 7.57
C PHE A 423 13.82 9.82 6.05
N ASN A 424 14.83 10.53 5.55
CA ASN A 424 15.11 10.65 4.12
C ASN A 424 16.61 10.38 3.86
N ASN A 425 16.90 9.70 2.75
CA ASN A 425 18.27 9.53 2.25
C ASN A 425 19.25 8.96 3.28
N ILE A 426 18.83 7.96 4.05
CA ILE A 426 19.61 7.41 5.14
C ILE A 426 20.30 6.10 4.75
N VAL A 427 21.45 5.84 5.39
CA VAL A 427 22.26 4.64 5.14
C VAL A 427 22.65 3.96 6.45
N SER A 428 22.40 2.65 6.54
CA SER A 428 22.90 1.78 7.60
C SER A 428 24.01 0.87 7.06
N LEU A 429 25.21 0.99 7.57
CA LEU A 429 26.36 0.18 7.17
C LEU A 429 26.81 -0.69 8.33
N TYR A 430 26.68 -2.02 8.15
CA TYR A 430 27.26 -3.03 9.00
C TYR A 430 26.85 -2.94 10.47
N PRO A 431 25.53 -2.84 10.80
CA PRO A 431 25.10 -2.86 12.19
C PRO A 431 25.59 -4.16 12.85
N THR A 432 26.28 -4.03 14.00
CA THR A 432 27.02 -5.14 14.60
C THR A 432 27.00 -5.09 16.11
N VAL A 433 27.36 -6.21 16.74
CA VAL A 433 27.64 -6.22 18.18
C VAL A 433 29.02 -5.57 18.40
N ASN A 434 29.03 -4.40 18.96
CA ASN A 434 30.24 -3.61 19.15
C ASN A 434 30.76 -3.55 20.61
N GLY A 435 30.13 -4.29 21.54
CA GLY A 435 30.56 -4.34 22.93
C GLY A 435 30.21 -3.08 23.76
N VAL A 436 29.60 -2.08 23.18
CA VAL A 436 29.16 -0.86 23.89
C VAL A 436 28.00 -1.14 24.83
N TYR A 437 27.14 -2.08 24.45
CA TYR A 437 26.01 -2.48 25.26
C TYR A 437 25.75 -3.99 25.12
N GLU A 438 25.92 -4.72 26.17
CA GLU A 438 25.69 -6.15 26.20
C GLU A 438 24.18 -6.47 26.14
N GLY A 439 23.81 -7.44 25.30
CA GLY A 439 22.45 -7.96 25.23
C GLY A 439 21.54 -7.30 24.17
N TRP A 440 21.98 -6.26 23.49
CA TRP A 440 21.23 -5.70 22.36
C TRP A 440 21.61 -6.36 21.05
N SER A 441 20.60 -6.76 20.31
CA SER A 441 20.79 -7.35 18.99
C SER A 441 20.92 -6.26 17.93
N PRO A 442 21.86 -6.39 16.99
CA PRO A 442 22.01 -5.46 15.89
C PRO A 442 20.74 -5.30 15.07
N ARG A 443 20.52 -4.11 14.54
CA ARG A 443 19.44 -3.75 13.64
C ARG A 443 19.88 -2.64 12.70
N ALA A 444 19.39 -2.68 11.46
CA ALA A 444 19.46 -1.50 10.59
C ALA A 444 18.40 -0.46 11.00
N MET A 445 17.19 -0.91 11.36
CA MET A 445 16.13 -0.02 11.83
C MET A 445 15.15 -0.74 12.77
N VAL A 446 14.67 -0.02 13.79
CA VAL A 446 13.58 -0.45 14.67
C VAL A 446 12.56 0.68 14.79
N ILE A 447 11.30 0.39 14.53
CA ILE A 447 10.19 1.33 14.72
C ILE A 447 9.16 0.68 15.63
N CYS A 448 8.88 1.28 16.78
CA CYS A 448 7.85 0.83 17.72
C CYS A 448 7.23 2.01 18.47
N ALA A 449 5.96 1.88 18.85
CA ALA A 449 5.20 2.83 19.66
C ALA A 449 5.07 4.26 19.10
N TYR A 450 5.35 4.46 17.83
CA TYR A 450 5.22 5.75 17.15
C TYR A 450 4.15 5.69 16.06
N GLU A 451 3.50 6.82 15.84
CA GLU A 451 2.50 7.04 14.78
C GLU A 451 3.07 8.00 13.71
N ASN A 452 2.64 7.82 12.45
CA ASN A 452 3.06 8.66 11.32
C ASN A 452 4.59 8.66 11.11
N VAL A 453 5.19 7.49 10.97
CA VAL A 453 6.61 7.37 10.64
C VAL A 453 6.79 7.14 9.15
N SER A 454 7.56 7.99 8.50
CA SER A 454 7.89 7.89 7.08
C SER A 454 9.40 7.68 6.88
N VAL A 455 9.77 6.65 6.10
CA VAL A 455 11.15 6.34 5.74
C VAL A 455 11.27 6.31 4.23
N ASN A 456 12.09 7.19 3.65
CA ASN A 456 12.27 7.33 2.22
C ASN A 456 13.75 7.19 1.84
N ASN A 457 14.05 6.42 0.79
CA ASN A 457 15.41 6.22 0.29
C ASN A 457 16.37 5.66 1.36
N PHE A 458 16.03 4.51 1.92
CA PHE A 458 16.86 3.84 2.93
C PHE A 458 17.67 2.70 2.31
N THR A 459 18.99 2.71 2.53
CA THR A 459 19.88 1.63 2.16
C THR A 459 20.48 0.98 3.41
N ALA A 460 20.24 -0.32 3.59
CA ALA A 460 20.76 -1.14 4.67
C ALA A 460 21.71 -2.20 4.13
N ILE A 461 22.94 -2.21 4.60
CA ILE A 461 24.00 -3.15 4.18
C ILE A 461 24.57 -3.87 5.40
N GLY A 462 24.48 -5.21 5.41
CA GLY A 462 25.14 -6.09 6.38
C GLY A 462 26.51 -6.55 5.88
N ASP A 463 27.37 -6.98 6.79
CA ASP A 463 28.71 -7.50 6.48
C ASP A 463 28.77 -9.03 6.32
N GLY A 464 27.60 -9.69 6.32
CA GLY A 464 27.49 -11.16 6.29
C GLY A 464 27.56 -11.83 7.66
N THR A 465 27.92 -11.13 8.74
CA THR A 465 28.09 -11.65 10.10
C THR A 465 27.02 -11.20 11.08
N PHE A 466 25.92 -10.67 10.59
CA PHE A 466 24.80 -10.19 11.38
C PHE A 466 24.28 -11.27 12.36
N THR A 467 23.98 -10.89 13.60
CA THR A 467 23.58 -11.81 14.69
C THR A 467 22.33 -12.62 14.32
N ALA A 468 22.42 -13.93 14.40
CA ALA A 468 21.33 -14.85 14.09
C ALA A 468 20.08 -14.63 14.95
N GLY A 469 18.92 -14.88 14.37
CA GLY A 469 17.63 -14.87 15.08
C GLY A 469 16.91 -13.53 15.11
N TYR A 470 17.52 -12.45 14.61
CA TYR A 470 16.90 -11.11 14.60
C TYR A 470 16.73 -10.57 13.17
N PRO A 471 15.67 -9.77 12.88
CA PRO A 471 15.51 -9.13 11.57
C PRO A 471 16.44 -7.91 11.41
N ALA A 472 16.81 -7.57 10.18
CA ALA A 472 17.57 -6.36 9.89
C ALA A 472 16.73 -5.09 10.09
N ILE A 473 15.50 -5.08 9.58
CA ILE A 473 14.52 -4.00 9.77
C ILE A 473 13.31 -4.56 10.53
N ALA A 474 12.89 -3.90 11.59
CA ALA A 474 11.79 -4.32 12.44
C ALA A 474 10.74 -3.22 12.61
N VAL A 475 9.49 -3.49 12.24
CA VAL A 475 8.33 -2.69 12.64
C VAL A 475 7.60 -3.46 13.72
N GLN A 476 7.53 -2.88 14.91
CA GLN A 476 7.15 -3.58 16.14
C GLN A 476 5.92 -2.93 16.81
N TYR A 477 5.65 -3.39 17.97
CA TYR A 477 4.47 -3.11 18.78
C TYR A 477 4.03 -1.65 18.78
N ARG A 478 2.73 -1.42 18.60
CA ARG A 478 2.09 -0.12 18.68
C ARG A 478 2.50 0.90 17.61
N ALA A 479 3.39 0.54 16.68
CA ALA A 479 3.65 1.40 15.54
C ALA A 479 2.40 1.50 14.66
N GLU A 480 2.02 2.71 14.26
CA GLU A 480 0.82 2.95 13.44
C GLU A 480 1.11 3.94 12.31
N ASN A 481 0.51 3.74 11.14
CA ASN A 481 0.69 4.57 9.96
C ASN A 481 2.18 4.73 9.60
N VAL A 482 2.87 3.61 9.41
CA VAL A 482 4.30 3.55 9.06
C VAL A 482 4.44 3.30 7.56
N GLN A 483 5.21 4.14 6.89
CA GLN A 483 5.46 4.06 5.47
C GLN A 483 6.96 3.94 5.20
N LEU A 484 7.37 2.87 4.51
CA LEU A 484 8.74 2.68 4.05
C LEU A 484 8.74 2.64 2.53
N HIS A 485 9.41 3.61 1.91
CA HIS A 485 9.46 3.77 0.47
C HIS A 485 10.90 3.76 -0.05
N ASN A 486 11.13 3.04 -1.15
CA ASN A 486 12.43 2.97 -1.81
C ASN A 486 13.54 2.42 -0.87
N ILE A 487 13.36 1.18 -0.42
CA ILE A 487 14.22 0.50 0.56
C ILE A 487 15.11 -0.53 -0.14
N ASN A 488 16.41 -0.45 0.11
CA ASN A 488 17.40 -1.38 -0.41
C ASN A 488 18.07 -2.14 0.74
N VAL A 489 18.04 -3.47 0.72
CA VAL A 489 18.61 -4.33 1.78
C VAL A 489 19.52 -5.39 1.18
N ARG A 490 20.71 -5.54 1.73
CA ARG A 490 21.66 -6.60 1.32
C ARG A 490 22.62 -7.00 2.43
N GLY A 491 23.11 -8.24 2.39
CA GLY A 491 24.24 -8.69 3.21
C GLY A 491 23.91 -9.16 4.63
N PHE A 492 22.65 -9.23 5.04
CA PHE A 492 22.23 -9.70 6.37
C PHE A 492 22.02 -11.23 6.43
N LYS A 493 22.99 -12.01 6.00
CA LYS A 493 22.86 -13.45 5.73
C LYS A 493 22.27 -14.27 6.89
N THR A 494 22.59 -13.95 8.14
CA THR A 494 22.17 -14.69 9.33
C THR A 494 20.93 -14.10 10.00
N ALA A 495 20.40 -12.99 9.50
CA ALA A 495 19.18 -12.40 10.01
C ALA A 495 17.99 -13.37 9.89
N SER A 496 17.05 -13.31 10.84
CA SER A 496 15.82 -14.11 10.79
C SER A 496 14.89 -13.68 9.64
N ALA A 497 14.96 -12.41 9.26
CA ALA A 497 14.32 -11.82 8.09
C ALA A 497 15.04 -10.52 7.73
N ASP A 498 14.97 -10.10 6.48
CA ASP A 498 15.42 -8.76 6.11
C ASP A 498 14.49 -7.69 6.67
N ILE A 499 13.18 -7.88 6.50
CA ILE A 499 12.14 -7.01 7.04
C ILE A 499 11.14 -7.85 7.83
N LYS A 500 10.82 -7.46 9.06
CA LYS A 500 9.80 -8.14 9.88
C LYS A 500 8.80 -7.17 10.48
N ILE A 501 7.51 -7.44 10.23
CA ILE A 501 6.39 -6.80 10.89
C ILE A 501 5.93 -7.74 12.01
N TYR A 502 6.02 -7.29 13.27
CA TYR A 502 5.69 -8.13 14.41
C TYR A 502 4.18 -8.28 14.58
N GLY A 503 3.75 -9.47 14.94
CA GLY A 503 2.34 -9.80 15.15
C GLY A 503 1.91 -9.72 16.61
N GLY A 504 0.69 -10.16 16.89
CA GLY A 504 0.08 -10.22 18.22
C GLY A 504 -0.95 -9.12 18.47
N ASP A 505 -1.43 -9.01 19.70
CA ASP A 505 -2.53 -8.08 20.04
C ASP A 505 -2.11 -6.60 19.88
N ASN A 506 -0.87 -6.30 20.20
CA ASN A 506 -0.28 -4.96 20.08
C ASN A 506 0.54 -4.77 18.80
N ARG A 507 0.20 -5.50 17.74
CA ARG A 507 0.89 -5.41 16.44
C ARG A 507 0.85 -4.01 15.83
N PRO A 508 1.79 -3.70 14.96
CA PRO A 508 1.71 -2.51 14.12
C PRO A 508 0.43 -2.48 13.26
N LYS A 509 -0.02 -1.29 12.93
CA LYS A 509 -1.20 -1.06 12.09
C LYS A 509 -0.89 -0.10 10.95
N LYS A 510 -1.60 -0.25 9.82
CA LYS A 510 -1.49 0.65 8.65
C LYS A 510 -0.03 0.79 8.16
N VAL A 511 0.68 -0.34 8.01
CA VAL A 511 2.07 -0.36 7.55
C VAL A 511 2.10 -0.52 6.03
N THR A 512 2.82 0.35 5.35
CA THR A 512 2.98 0.29 3.88
C THR A 512 4.45 0.23 3.50
N PHE A 513 4.82 -0.79 2.73
CA PHE A 513 6.10 -0.88 2.06
C PHE A 513 5.90 -0.67 0.57
N SER A 514 6.72 0.15 -0.05
CA SER A 514 6.68 0.36 -1.49
C SER A 514 8.08 0.47 -2.09
N ASN A 515 8.26 -0.11 -3.28
CA ASN A 515 9.53 -0.16 -3.99
C ASN A 515 10.67 -0.75 -3.12
N ILE A 516 10.54 -2.02 -2.76
CA ILE A 516 11.50 -2.73 -1.90
C ILE A 516 12.44 -3.57 -2.77
N ASN A 517 13.73 -3.42 -2.57
CA ASN A 517 14.76 -4.22 -3.20
C ASN A 517 15.56 -4.98 -2.13
N ILE A 518 15.48 -6.29 -2.14
CA ILE A 518 16.30 -7.18 -1.32
C ILE A 518 17.20 -7.97 -2.25
N HIS A 519 18.51 -7.91 -2.02
CA HIS A 519 19.46 -8.60 -2.89
C HIS A 519 20.49 -9.38 -2.08
N SER A 520 20.44 -10.71 -2.19
CA SER A 520 21.40 -11.64 -1.57
C SER A 520 21.64 -11.34 -0.08
N SER A 521 20.55 -11.18 0.67
CA SER A 521 20.59 -10.77 2.07
C SER A 521 20.28 -11.94 3.00
N SER A 522 19.15 -11.98 3.71
CA SER A 522 18.84 -13.05 4.65
C SER A 522 18.74 -14.42 3.96
N ASN A 523 19.37 -15.44 4.56
CA ASN A 523 19.19 -16.83 4.14
C ASN A 523 17.86 -17.44 4.63
N ASN A 524 17.08 -16.71 5.42
CA ASN A 524 15.84 -17.20 6.02
C ASN A 524 14.61 -16.62 5.33
N ILE A 525 14.33 -15.33 5.56
CA ILE A 525 13.10 -14.69 5.06
C ILE A 525 13.42 -13.31 4.50
N GLY A 526 12.88 -12.99 3.33
CA GLY A 526 12.92 -11.63 2.80
C GLY A 526 12.01 -10.69 3.61
N ILE A 527 10.70 -10.90 3.53
CA ILE A 527 9.71 -10.10 4.28
C ILE A 527 8.81 -10.99 5.10
N ALA A 528 8.74 -10.77 6.42
CA ALA A 528 7.94 -11.54 7.37
C ALA A 528 6.81 -10.72 8.00
N GLY A 529 5.58 -11.25 7.98
CA GLY A 529 4.42 -10.72 8.69
C GLY A 529 3.98 -11.66 9.80
N GLY A 530 3.92 -11.18 11.04
CA GLY A 530 3.50 -11.95 12.22
C GLY A 530 1.99 -12.16 12.33
N ALA A 531 1.56 -12.80 13.42
CA ALA A 531 0.15 -13.08 13.68
C ALA A 531 -0.70 -11.80 13.72
N GLY A 532 -1.80 -11.78 12.98
CA GLY A 532 -2.77 -10.69 13.01
C GLY A 532 -2.38 -9.43 12.24
N VAL A 533 -1.34 -9.49 11.40
CA VAL A 533 -0.94 -8.35 10.56
C VAL A 533 -1.89 -8.25 9.34
N TYR A 534 -2.99 -7.50 9.47
CA TYR A 534 -4.07 -7.44 8.46
C TYR A 534 -4.04 -6.22 7.54
N ASP A 535 -3.50 -5.12 7.97
CA ASP A 535 -3.53 -3.84 7.29
C ASP A 535 -2.16 -3.40 6.76
N THR A 536 -1.30 -4.37 6.55
CA THR A 536 0.01 -4.16 5.92
C THR A 536 -0.09 -4.31 4.40
N LYS A 537 0.53 -3.38 3.69
CA LYS A 537 0.62 -3.37 2.23
C LYS A 537 2.06 -3.46 1.77
N ILE A 538 2.34 -4.32 0.80
CA ILE A 538 3.60 -4.38 0.07
C ILE A 538 3.30 -4.08 -1.39
N ILE A 539 3.85 -2.99 -1.93
CA ILE A 539 3.57 -2.50 -3.28
C ILE A 539 4.88 -2.37 -4.05
N GLY A 540 5.11 -3.28 -5.00
CA GLY A 540 6.36 -3.35 -5.74
C GLY A 540 7.53 -3.83 -4.87
N ALA A 541 8.00 -5.04 -5.09
CA ALA A 541 9.20 -5.55 -4.44
C ALA A 541 9.97 -6.47 -5.41
N ASN A 542 11.28 -6.36 -5.38
CA ASN A 542 12.20 -7.25 -6.07
C ASN A 542 13.04 -7.99 -5.02
N LEU A 543 12.81 -9.28 -4.86
CA LEU A 543 13.37 -10.10 -3.80
C LEU A 543 14.29 -11.15 -4.39
N ILE A 544 15.61 -10.96 -4.27
CA ILE A 544 16.63 -11.89 -4.75
C ILE A 544 17.29 -12.57 -3.54
N GLY A 545 17.06 -13.88 -3.39
CA GLY A 545 17.57 -14.70 -2.30
C GLY A 545 18.93 -15.33 -2.58
N ASN A 546 19.37 -16.21 -1.66
CA ASN A 546 20.66 -16.91 -1.68
C ASN A 546 20.52 -18.42 -1.94
N GLY A 547 19.44 -18.89 -2.54
CA GLY A 547 19.17 -20.31 -2.75
C GLY A 547 18.40 -21.00 -1.62
N THR A 548 18.11 -20.31 -0.51
CA THR A 548 17.44 -20.85 0.67
C THR A 548 16.34 -19.93 1.16
N GLY A 549 15.51 -20.41 2.09
CA GLY A 549 14.51 -19.60 2.79
C GLY A 549 13.25 -19.26 1.98
N ASN A 550 12.50 -18.28 2.45
CA ASN A 550 11.23 -17.84 1.89
C ASN A 550 11.32 -16.37 1.44
N ALA A 551 10.86 -16.04 0.24
CA ALA A 551 10.83 -14.64 -0.18
C ALA A 551 9.85 -13.83 0.69
N ILE A 552 8.67 -14.39 0.95
CA ILE A 552 7.68 -13.82 1.88
C ILE A 552 7.17 -14.90 2.85
N GLU A 553 7.01 -14.50 4.10
CA GLU A 553 6.35 -15.32 5.10
C GLU A 553 5.22 -14.54 5.76
N SER A 554 4.01 -15.11 5.80
CA SER A 554 2.87 -14.51 6.45
C SER A 554 2.16 -15.53 7.35
N TYR A 555 2.11 -15.25 8.63
CA TYR A 555 1.52 -16.15 9.60
C TYR A 555 0.02 -16.34 9.37
N ASN A 556 -0.73 -15.32 8.98
CA ASN A 556 -2.18 -15.33 8.83
C ASN A 556 -2.70 -14.87 7.45
N SER A 557 -1.89 -14.89 6.41
CA SER A 557 -2.29 -14.59 5.02
C SER A 557 -3.02 -13.26 4.77
N THR A 558 -2.68 -12.20 5.45
CA THR A 558 -3.54 -11.01 5.50
C THR A 558 -2.86 -9.72 5.05
N MET A 559 -1.61 -9.81 4.61
CA MET A 559 -0.94 -8.70 3.97
C MET A 559 -1.44 -8.54 2.53
N THR A 560 -1.75 -7.32 2.14
CA THR A 560 -1.98 -6.99 0.71
C THR A 560 -0.63 -6.90 0.01
N ILE A 561 -0.43 -7.68 -1.04
CA ILE A 561 0.85 -7.77 -1.74
C ILE A 561 0.63 -7.60 -3.24
N ILE A 562 1.27 -6.61 -3.85
CA ILE A 562 1.09 -6.24 -5.26
C ILE A 562 2.46 -6.04 -5.90
N GLY A 563 2.65 -6.61 -7.11
CA GLY A 563 3.82 -6.31 -7.92
C GLY A 563 5.14 -6.85 -7.34
N VAL A 564 5.16 -8.03 -6.72
CA VAL A 564 6.37 -8.65 -6.18
C VAL A 564 6.96 -9.64 -7.19
N GLN A 565 8.25 -9.47 -7.45
CA GLN A 565 9.09 -10.43 -8.17
C GLN A 565 10.04 -11.08 -7.17
N HIS A 566 10.38 -12.34 -7.39
CA HIS A 566 11.37 -13.04 -6.57
C HIS A 566 12.17 -14.07 -7.39
N GLU A 567 13.37 -14.29 -6.95
CA GLU A 567 14.20 -15.40 -7.42
C GLU A 567 15.18 -15.84 -6.32
N GLY A 568 15.81 -17.00 -6.44
CA GLY A 568 16.83 -17.46 -5.51
C GLY A 568 16.39 -17.77 -4.09
N TYR A 569 15.12 -18.04 -3.85
CA TYR A 569 14.58 -18.57 -2.59
C TYR A 569 14.11 -20.03 -2.79
N THR A 570 14.15 -20.84 -1.73
CA THR A 570 13.57 -22.19 -1.76
C THR A 570 12.07 -22.14 -2.00
N ASN A 571 11.39 -21.21 -1.32
CA ASN A 571 9.96 -20.97 -1.51
C ASN A 571 9.72 -19.49 -1.85
N GLY A 572 8.81 -19.24 -2.78
CA GLY A 572 8.32 -17.89 -3.05
C GLY A 572 7.52 -17.35 -1.85
N ALA A 573 6.75 -18.20 -1.19
CA ALA A 573 6.04 -17.81 0.01
C ALA A 573 5.81 -18.97 0.97
N LEU A 574 5.76 -18.65 2.28
CA LEU A 574 5.21 -19.51 3.33
C LEU A 574 4.01 -18.77 3.93
N ILE A 575 2.78 -19.26 3.67
CA ILE A 575 1.55 -18.62 4.14
C ILE A 575 0.77 -19.61 4.97
N MET A 576 0.43 -19.28 6.22
CA MET A 576 -0.27 -20.16 7.15
C MET A 576 0.40 -21.53 7.26
N ASN A 577 1.72 -21.56 7.38
CA ASN A 577 2.55 -22.77 7.42
C ASN A 577 2.49 -23.65 6.17
N LYS A 578 1.93 -23.17 5.06
CA LYS A 578 1.94 -23.84 3.77
C LYS A 578 2.94 -23.19 2.84
N ALA A 579 3.91 -23.99 2.37
CA ALA A 579 4.92 -23.55 1.42
C ALA A 579 4.35 -23.52 -0.02
N TYR A 580 4.69 -22.45 -0.73
CA TYR A 580 4.38 -22.24 -2.14
C TYR A 580 5.70 -22.05 -2.88
N LYS A 581 5.92 -22.81 -3.96
CA LYS A 581 7.13 -22.74 -4.77
C LYS A 581 7.29 -21.35 -5.40
N ASP A 582 6.18 -20.80 -5.87
CA ASP A 582 6.12 -19.46 -6.42
C ASP A 582 5.48 -18.49 -5.42
N VAL A 583 5.89 -17.24 -5.45
CA VAL A 583 5.15 -16.17 -4.78
C VAL A 583 3.75 -16.15 -5.38
N PRO A 584 2.69 -16.30 -4.59
CA PRO A 584 1.33 -16.19 -5.09
C PRO A 584 1.15 -14.96 -5.97
N SER A 585 0.26 -15.02 -6.96
CA SER A 585 0.18 -13.99 -8.00
C SER A 585 -0.24 -12.61 -7.51
N ALA A 586 -0.83 -12.49 -6.33
CA ALA A 586 -0.92 -11.23 -5.60
C ALA A 586 0.48 -10.65 -5.29
N LEU A 587 1.48 -11.50 -5.30
CA LEU A 587 2.87 -11.17 -5.03
C LEU A 587 3.69 -10.99 -6.33
N ARG A 588 3.17 -11.47 -7.47
CA ARG A 588 3.84 -11.43 -8.79
C ARG A 588 3.15 -10.56 -9.84
N GLY A 589 2.39 -9.58 -9.45
CA GLY A 589 1.62 -8.73 -10.37
C GLY A 589 0.16 -9.11 -10.50
N GLY A 590 -0.35 -9.99 -9.63
CA GLY A 590 -1.79 -10.16 -9.42
C GLY A 590 -2.38 -8.90 -8.77
N LEU A 591 -3.61 -8.57 -9.14
CA LEU A 591 -4.31 -7.42 -8.58
C LEU A 591 -5.11 -7.85 -7.35
N VAL A 592 -4.76 -7.31 -6.17
CA VAL A 592 -5.62 -7.40 -4.98
C VAL A 592 -5.99 -5.99 -4.58
N ALA A 593 -7.26 -5.63 -4.70
CA ALA A 593 -7.75 -4.30 -4.37
C ALA A 593 -9.08 -4.38 -3.62
N GLY A 594 -9.26 -3.50 -2.63
CA GLY A 594 -10.49 -3.42 -1.84
C GLY A 594 -10.82 -4.70 -1.05
N SER A 595 -9.83 -5.56 -0.74
CA SER A 595 -10.05 -6.87 -0.14
C SER A 595 -9.52 -6.93 1.29
N THR A 596 -10.26 -7.56 2.20
CA THR A 596 -9.88 -7.76 3.60
C THR A 596 -9.80 -9.24 3.93
N GLY A 597 -8.63 -9.72 4.40
CA GLY A 597 -8.43 -11.12 4.75
C GLY A 597 -8.50 -12.09 3.57
N SER A 598 -8.34 -11.62 2.35
CA SER A 598 -8.44 -12.40 1.12
C SER A 598 -7.21 -12.17 0.24
N GLY A 599 -6.84 -13.15 -0.59
CA GLY A 599 -5.63 -13.05 -1.39
C GLY A 599 -5.59 -13.91 -2.65
N ALA A 600 -4.74 -13.54 -3.57
CA ALA A 600 -4.44 -14.29 -4.77
C ALA A 600 -3.15 -15.09 -4.56
N ILE A 601 -3.21 -16.40 -4.70
CA ILE A 601 -2.15 -17.34 -4.30
C ILE A 601 -1.34 -17.87 -5.50
N SER A 602 -1.79 -17.65 -6.71
CA SER A 602 -1.12 -18.13 -7.91
C SER A 602 -0.78 -17.00 -8.90
N LYS A 603 0.08 -17.30 -9.88
CA LYS A 603 0.42 -16.37 -10.97
C LYS A 603 -0.83 -15.88 -11.69
N ARG A 604 -0.83 -14.62 -12.08
CA ARG A 604 -1.87 -14.04 -12.94
C ARG A 604 -3.30 -14.17 -12.39
N SER A 605 -3.47 -14.34 -11.06
CA SER A 605 -4.80 -14.33 -10.44
C SER A 605 -5.19 -12.97 -9.89
N VAL A 606 -6.50 -12.73 -9.77
CA VAL A 606 -7.08 -11.44 -9.41
C VAL A 606 -8.05 -11.60 -8.26
N VAL A 607 -7.95 -10.74 -7.24
CA VAL A 607 -8.91 -10.67 -6.13
C VAL A 607 -9.33 -9.22 -5.92
N LEU A 608 -10.58 -8.91 -6.20
CA LEU A 608 -11.12 -7.57 -6.05
C LEU A 608 -12.33 -7.57 -5.11
N ALA A 609 -12.38 -6.61 -4.20
CA ALA A 609 -13.50 -6.37 -3.29
C ALA A 609 -13.98 -7.64 -2.55
N SER A 610 -13.05 -8.53 -2.18
CA SER A 610 -13.36 -9.81 -1.55
C SER A 610 -13.00 -9.80 -0.06
N THR A 611 -13.73 -10.58 0.76
CA THR A 611 -13.59 -10.58 2.22
C THR A 611 -13.59 -12.00 2.80
N GLY A 612 -13.23 -12.12 4.09
CA GLY A 612 -13.45 -13.34 4.87
C GLY A 612 -12.68 -14.57 4.41
N GLU A 613 -11.36 -14.50 4.31
CA GLU A 613 -10.49 -15.64 3.97
C GLU A 613 -10.79 -16.27 2.60
N SER A 614 -11.12 -15.45 1.60
CA SER A 614 -11.41 -15.88 0.24
C SER A 614 -10.15 -15.83 -0.63
N PHE A 615 -9.85 -16.91 -1.37
CA PHE A 615 -8.58 -17.05 -2.08
C PHE A 615 -8.71 -17.54 -3.52
N ALA A 616 -7.91 -16.94 -4.41
CA ALA A 616 -7.69 -17.43 -5.77
C ALA A 616 -6.40 -18.27 -5.79
N TYR A 617 -6.54 -19.60 -5.86
CA TYR A 617 -5.45 -20.58 -5.66
C TYR A 617 -4.69 -20.97 -6.92
N SER A 618 -5.34 -20.92 -8.07
CA SER A 618 -4.79 -21.48 -9.32
C SER A 618 -4.44 -20.40 -10.34
N ASP A 619 -3.64 -20.76 -11.34
CA ASP A 619 -3.25 -19.85 -12.41
C ASP A 619 -4.46 -19.23 -13.12
N ARG A 620 -4.41 -17.92 -13.34
CA ARG A 620 -5.49 -17.12 -13.96
C ARG A 620 -6.85 -17.26 -13.25
N SER A 621 -6.88 -17.70 -11.99
CA SER A 621 -8.11 -17.70 -11.22
C SER A 621 -8.44 -16.31 -10.66
N TRP A 622 -9.71 -16.05 -10.40
CA TRP A 622 -10.14 -14.73 -9.97
C TRP A 622 -11.33 -14.75 -9.01
N LEU A 623 -11.35 -13.75 -8.12
CA LEU A 623 -12.46 -13.47 -7.20
C LEU A 623 -12.87 -12.00 -7.35
N LEU A 624 -14.16 -11.77 -7.54
CA LEU A 624 -14.75 -10.42 -7.64
C LEU A 624 -15.91 -10.32 -6.66
N GLY A 625 -15.80 -9.52 -5.59
CA GLY A 625 -16.85 -9.36 -4.59
C GLY A 625 -17.19 -10.66 -3.83
N ALA A 626 -16.27 -11.62 -3.76
CA ALA A 626 -16.49 -12.90 -3.08
C ALA A 626 -16.20 -12.79 -1.58
N GLY A 627 -16.84 -13.63 -0.77
CA GLY A 627 -16.65 -13.59 0.68
C GLY A 627 -16.85 -14.94 1.37
N MET A 628 -16.68 -14.94 2.70
CA MET A 628 -16.94 -16.09 3.58
C MET A 628 -16.27 -17.38 3.09
N LYS A 629 -14.93 -17.35 2.90
CA LYS A 629 -14.14 -18.54 2.50
C LYS A 629 -14.38 -19.05 1.08
N SER A 630 -14.78 -18.19 0.16
CA SER A 630 -14.89 -18.56 -1.26
C SER A 630 -13.51 -18.88 -1.86
N GLN A 631 -13.42 -19.96 -2.66
CA GLN A 631 -12.13 -20.49 -3.10
C GLN A 631 -12.11 -20.80 -4.60
N ALA A 632 -11.42 -19.97 -5.39
CA ALA A 632 -11.17 -20.24 -6.80
C ALA A 632 -9.96 -21.19 -6.94
N ARG A 633 -10.21 -22.49 -6.96
CA ARG A 633 -9.19 -23.56 -6.98
C ARG A 633 -8.91 -24.09 -8.38
N GLY A 634 -9.81 -23.88 -9.34
CA GLY A 634 -9.62 -24.27 -10.72
C GLY A 634 -8.78 -23.24 -11.49
N SER A 635 -7.99 -23.68 -12.46
CA SER A 635 -7.24 -22.78 -13.37
C SER A 635 -8.20 -22.03 -14.31
N ARG A 636 -7.91 -20.78 -14.63
CA ARG A 636 -8.78 -19.91 -15.45
C ARG A 636 -10.23 -19.84 -14.93
N SER A 637 -10.43 -20.09 -13.65
CA SER A 637 -11.75 -20.20 -13.02
C SER A 637 -11.99 -19.04 -12.08
N GLY A 638 -13.23 -18.66 -11.87
CA GLY A 638 -13.56 -17.52 -11.04
C GLY A 638 -14.86 -17.58 -10.28
N ILE A 639 -14.97 -16.69 -9.29
CA ILE A 639 -16.15 -16.57 -8.43
C ILE A 639 -16.48 -15.08 -8.30
N MET A 640 -17.73 -14.71 -8.61
CA MET A 640 -18.21 -13.35 -8.55
C MET A 640 -19.45 -13.22 -7.66
N ASN A 641 -19.48 -12.19 -6.79
CA ASN A 641 -20.59 -11.89 -5.89
C ASN A 641 -21.13 -13.13 -5.14
N SER A 642 -20.22 -13.97 -4.63
CA SER A 642 -20.60 -15.26 -4.06
C SER A 642 -19.96 -15.48 -2.72
N LEU A 643 -20.63 -16.24 -1.86
CA LEU A 643 -20.20 -16.59 -0.52
C LEU A 643 -19.99 -18.11 -0.42
N GLU A 644 -19.01 -18.56 0.38
CA GLU A 644 -18.80 -19.98 0.70
C GLU A 644 -18.75 -20.90 -0.54
N SER A 645 -18.35 -20.38 -1.71
CA SER A 645 -18.39 -21.10 -2.99
C SER A 645 -17.00 -21.52 -3.45
N GLU A 646 -16.91 -22.62 -4.18
CA GLU A 646 -15.64 -23.25 -4.57
C GLU A 646 -15.65 -23.76 -6.01
N THR A 647 -14.64 -23.35 -6.80
CA THR A 647 -14.32 -24.04 -8.05
C THR A 647 -13.40 -25.22 -7.75
N THR A 648 -13.52 -26.31 -8.50
CA THR A 648 -12.85 -27.58 -8.18
C THR A 648 -11.35 -27.53 -8.47
N GLN A 649 -10.54 -28.06 -7.57
CA GLN A 649 -9.09 -28.17 -7.73
C GLN A 649 -8.74 -29.11 -8.90
N GLY A 650 -7.81 -28.71 -9.75
CA GLY A 650 -7.40 -29.49 -10.93
C GLY A 650 -8.32 -29.32 -12.14
N SER A 651 -9.45 -28.62 -11.99
CA SER A 651 -10.33 -28.24 -13.11
C SER A 651 -9.94 -26.85 -13.68
N TYR A 652 -10.59 -26.49 -14.77
CA TYR A 652 -10.36 -25.22 -15.44
C TYR A 652 -11.64 -24.65 -16.09
N SER A 653 -11.61 -23.33 -16.32
CA SER A 653 -12.69 -22.58 -16.98
C SER A 653 -14.06 -22.74 -16.30
N GLN A 654 -14.08 -22.71 -14.97
CA GLN A 654 -15.30 -22.73 -14.16
C GLN A 654 -15.64 -21.32 -13.69
N THR A 655 -16.91 -20.94 -13.77
CA THR A 655 -17.40 -19.65 -13.28
C THR A 655 -18.62 -19.84 -12.37
N ILE A 656 -18.55 -19.28 -11.17
CA ILE A 656 -19.67 -19.25 -10.21
C ILE A 656 -20.05 -17.78 -9.98
N VAL A 657 -21.35 -17.47 -10.11
CA VAL A 657 -21.84 -16.09 -9.95
C VAL A 657 -23.05 -16.03 -9.03
N ASN A 658 -23.20 -14.92 -8.28
CA ASN A 658 -24.36 -14.62 -7.44
C ASN A 658 -24.85 -15.80 -6.58
N SER A 659 -23.91 -16.49 -5.92
CA SER A 659 -24.18 -17.79 -5.31
C SER A 659 -23.78 -17.84 -3.83
N ARG A 660 -24.31 -18.82 -3.10
CA ARG A 660 -23.81 -19.20 -1.80
C ARG A 660 -23.68 -20.71 -1.69
N GLY A 661 -22.52 -21.19 -1.20
CA GLY A 661 -22.26 -22.60 -0.94
C GLY A 661 -22.28 -23.48 -2.18
N VAL A 662 -21.94 -22.95 -3.37
CA VAL A 662 -21.91 -23.72 -4.62
C VAL A 662 -20.53 -24.26 -4.90
N LYS A 663 -20.46 -25.52 -5.34
CA LYS A 663 -19.29 -26.14 -5.92
C LYS A 663 -19.60 -26.63 -7.33
N VAL A 664 -18.65 -26.48 -8.25
CA VAL A 664 -18.78 -26.89 -9.64
C VAL A 664 -17.91 -28.12 -9.90
N GLU A 665 -18.44 -29.12 -10.63
CA GLU A 665 -17.81 -30.41 -10.81
C GLU A 665 -16.96 -30.52 -12.07
N ASP A 666 -17.50 -30.08 -13.21
CA ASP A 666 -16.87 -30.24 -14.53
C ASP A 666 -16.14 -29.02 -15.01
N ASN A 667 -15.25 -29.20 -15.98
CA ASN A 667 -14.63 -28.11 -16.73
C ASN A 667 -15.63 -27.36 -17.61
N TYR A 668 -15.30 -26.10 -17.97
CA TYR A 668 -16.14 -25.22 -18.81
C TYR A 668 -17.57 -25.03 -18.29
N MET A 669 -17.72 -24.86 -16.97
CA MET A 669 -19.03 -24.73 -16.32
C MET A 669 -19.28 -23.29 -15.87
N PHE A 670 -20.49 -22.81 -16.17
CA PHE A 670 -21.07 -21.64 -15.55
C PHE A 670 -22.18 -22.07 -14.59
N ALA A 671 -22.15 -21.61 -13.34
CA ALA A 671 -23.09 -22.06 -12.33
C ALA A 671 -23.59 -20.95 -11.41
N MET A 672 -24.86 -21.13 -10.97
CA MET A 672 -25.49 -20.34 -9.92
C MET A 672 -26.22 -21.26 -8.94
N GLY A 673 -26.32 -20.85 -7.66
CA GLY A 673 -27.10 -21.64 -6.70
C GLY A 673 -27.06 -21.11 -5.27
N TYR A 674 -27.66 -21.87 -4.37
CA TYR A 674 -27.79 -21.47 -2.99
C TYR A 674 -27.82 -22.69 -2.04
N GLY A 675 -27.03 -22.59 -0.97
CA GLY A 675 -27.02 -23.47 0.18
C GLY A 675 -26.25 -22.79 1.33
N THR A 676 -26.49 -23.21 2.56
CA THR A 676 -25.90 -22.64 3.77
C THR A 676 -24.99 -23.59 4.52
N ASP A 677 -24.74 -24.77 3.96
CA ASP A 677 -24.02 -25.90 4.53
C ASP A 677 -22.63 -26.11 3.92
N GLY A 678 -22.03 -25.04 3.39
CA GLY A 678 -20.74 -25.00 2.72
C GLY A 678 -20.84 -25.29 1.22
N ALA A 679 -19.68 -25.30 0.53
CA ALA A 679 -19.59 -25.49 -0.91
C ALA A 679 -19.91 -26.94 -1.30
N LYS A 680 -21.05 -27.16 -1.96
CA LYS A 680 -21.52 -28.47 -2.41
C LYS A 680 -22.10 -28.40 -3.82
N TYR A 681 -21.99 -29.53 -4.56
CA TYR A 681 -22.57 -29.64 -5.90
C TYR A 681 -24.11 -29.58 -5.86
N GLN A 682 -24.74 -30.15 -4.83
CA GLN A 682 -26.20 -30.17 -4.63
C GLN A 682 -26.83 -28.80 -4.47
N ASN A 683 -26.02 -27.78 -4.16
CA ASN A 683 -26.47 -26.41 -4.00
C ASN A 683 -26.64 -25.68 -5.34
N THR A 684 -26.19 -26.27 -6.44
CA THR A 684 -26.38 -25.69 -7.79
C THR A 684 -27.87 -25.71 -8.17
N ARG A 685 -28.35 -24.57 -8.69
CA ARG A 685 -29.73 -24.36 -9.14
C ARG A 685 -29.83 -24.14 -10.65
N PHE A 686 -28.80 -23.58 -11.24
CA PHE A 686 -28.69 -23.32 -12.66
C PHE A 686 -27.25 -23.54 -13.10
N GLN A 687 -27.06 -24.23 -14.22
CA GLN A 687 -25.73 -24.44 -14.80
C GLN A 687 -25.78 -24.56 -16.31
N VAL A 688 -24.72 -24.11 -16.94
CA VAL A 688 -24.47 -24.31 -18.38
C VAL A 688 -23.14 -25.05 -18.54
N LYS A 689 -23.14 -26.17 -19.28
CA LYS A 689 -21.92 -26.90 -19.64
C LYS A 689 -21.45 -26.42 -21.00
N GLY A 690 -20.34 -25.68 -21.05
CA GLY A 690 -19.82 -25.06 -22.27
C GLY A 690 -19.43 -26.05 -23.37
N THR A 691 -19.01 -27.26 -22.99
CA THR A 691 -18.60 -28.30 -23.97
C THR A 691 -19.77 -28.91 -24.76
N SER A 692 -20.97 -28.88 -24.21
CA SER A 692 -22.16 -29.51 -24.84
C SER A 692 -23.30 -28.49 -25.05
N GLY A 693 -23.19 -27.29 -24.55
CA GLY A 693 -24.29 -26.32 -24.54
C GLY A 693 -25.45 -26.72 -23.61
N THR A 694 -25.31 -27.81 -22.82
CA THR A 694 -26.39 -28.28 -21.95
C THR A 694 -26.69 -27.29 -20.86
N VAL A 695 -27.97 -26.88 -20.77
CA VAL A 695 -28.50 -26.06 -19.69
C VAL A 695 -29.32 -26.92 -18.72
N LYS A 696 -29.03 -26.82 -17.41
CA LYS A 696 -29.83 -27.47 -16.35
C LYS A 696 -30.32 -26.40 -15.37
N ALA A 697 -31.62 -26.36 -15.15
CA ALA A 697 -32.29 -25.52 -14.16
C ALA A 697 -33.09 -26.40 -13.18
N LYS A 698 -32.95 -26.15 -11.88
CA LYS A 698 -33.69 -26.85 -10.81
C LYS A 698 -35.04 -26.18 -10.48
N GLY A 699 -35.34 -25.07 -11.11
CA GLY A 699 -36.61 -24.36 -10.93
C GLY A 699 -37.44 -24.32 -12.22
N THR A 700 -38.52 -23.59 -12.16
CA THR A 700 -39.37 -23.32 -13.33
C THR A 700 -38.64 -22.40 -14.32
N ILE A 701 -38.73 -22.69 -15.59
CA ILE A 701 -38.32 -21.79 -16.68
C ILE A 701 -39.57 -21.07 -17.15
N THR A 702 -39.58 -19.74 -17.05
CA THR A 702 -40.69 -18.89 -17.54
C THR A 702 -40.25 -18.15 -18.80
N ALA A 703 -41.04 -18.26 -19.84
CA ALA A 703 -40.88 -17.40 -21.04
C ALA A 703 -41.46 -16.01 -20.78
N GLY A 704 -40.80 -14.98 -21.26
CA GLY A 704 -41.26 -13.58 -21.11
C GLY A 704 -42.34 -13.13 -22.07
N ASN A 705 -42.97 -14.03 -22.82
CA ASN A 705 -44.02 -13.76 -23.81
C ASN A 705 -45.41 -13.82 -23.19
N ASP A 706 -46.37 -13.04 -23.69
CA ASP A 706 -47.77 -13.04 -23.26
C ASP A 706 -48.47 -14.37 -23.59
N PHE A 707 -47.99 -15.09 -24.62
CA PHE A 707 -48.47 -16.39 -25.04
C PHE A 707 -47.31 -17.40 -24.97
N GLY A 708 -47.57 -18.58 -24.41
CA GLY A 708 -46.65 -19.69 -24.37
C GLY A 708 -47.00 -20.73 -25.42
N ASP A 709 -46.28 -20.73 -26.53
CA ASP A 709 -46.25 -21.86 -27.43
C ASP A 709 -44.85 -22.47 -27.52
N TYR A 710 -44.86 -23.77 -27.67
CA TYR A 710 -43.70 -24.61 -27.88
C TYR A 710 -43.62 -24.96 -29.36
N ALA A 711 -42.57 -24.55 -30.03
CA ALA A 711 -42.39 -24.62 -31.45
C ALA A 711 -41.13 -25.33 -31.89
N GLU A 712 -41.09 -25.76 -33.13
CA GLU A 712 -39.92 -26.38 -33.75
C GLU A 712 -39.77 -25.89 -35.20
N TYR A 713 -38.51 -25.80 -35.67
CA TYR A 713 -38.21 -25.51 -37.07
C TYR A 713 -38.50 -26.70 -37.98
N PHE A 714 -39.31 -26.45 -39.01
CA PHE A 714 -39.60 -27.39 -40.09
C PHE A 714 -39.27 -26.75 -41.44
N GLU A 715 -38.72 -27.59 -42.34
CA GLU A 715 -38.41 -27.17 -43.71
C GLU A 715 -39.68 -27.24 -44.58
N SER A 716 -39.97 -26.15 -45.33
CA SER A 716 -41.13 -26.17 -46.22
C SER A 716 -40.86 -26.94 -47.49
N GLN A 717 -41.86 -27.68 -47.98
CA GLN A 717 -41.80 -28.43 -49.24
C GLN A 717 -41.55 -27.53 -50.48
N SER A 718 -41.99 -26.26 -50.40
CA SER A 718 -41.82 -25.27 -51.48
C SER A 718 -40.44 -24.58 -51.50
N GLY A 719 -39.61 -24.76 -50.48
CA GLY A 719 -38.37 -23.99 -50.28
C GLY A 719 -38.61 -22.52 -50.00
N GLN A 720 -39.85 -22.12 -49.62
CA GLN A 720 -40.24 -20.73 -49.37
C GLN A 720 -40.87 -20.61 -47.97
N GLU A 721 -40.86 -19.37 -47.44
CA GLU A 721 -41.54 -19.03 -46.21
C GLU A 721 -43.05 -19.27 -46.29
N ILE A 722 -43.62 -19.92 -45.30
CA ILE A 722 -45.06 -20.01 -45.08
C ILE A 722 -45.45 -18.89 -44.09
N PRO A 723 -46.30 -17.93 -44.50
CA PRO A 723 -46.64 -16.81 -43.62
C PRO A 723 -47.25 -17.24 -42.28
N ASN A 724 -46.97 -16.47 -41.22
CA ASN A 724 -47.50 -16.70 -39.85
C ASN A 724 -49.04 -16.92 -39.84
N GLY A 725 -49.46 -17.80 -38.93
CA GLY A 725 -50.88 -18.12 -38.72
C GLY A 725 -51.45 -19.18 -39.64
N HIS A 726 -50.70 -19.73 -40.58
CA HIS A 726 -51.18 -20.85 -41.43
C HIS A 726 -51.07 -22.17 -40.66
N LEU A 727 -52.13 -23.00 -40.72
CA LEU A 727 -52.13 -24.40 -40.31
C LEU A 727 -51.28 -25.20 -41.32
N VAL A 728 -50.41 -26.05 -40.80
CA VAL A 728 -49.51 -26.87 -41.62
C VAL A 728 -49.61 -28.32 -41.30
N THR A 729 -49.30 -29.15 -42.28
CA THR A 729 -49.25 -30.64 -42.19
C THR A 729 -47.90 -31.12 -42.71
N LEU A 730 -47.56 -32.40 -42.42
CA LEU A 730 -46.37 -33.05 -42.94
C LEU A 730 -46.61 -33.63 -44.33
N ASP A 731 -45.59 -33.52 -45.17
CA ASP A 731 -45.44 -34.26 -46.42
C ASP A 731 -44.04 -34.86 -46.44
N GLY A 732 -43.96 -36.09 -45.97
CA GLY A 732 -42.69 -36.72 -45.63
C GLY A 732 -42.06 -36.01 -44.47
N ARG A 733 -40.87 -35.48 -44.66
CA ARG A 733 -40.12 -34.67 -43.65
C ARG A 733 -40.37 -33.16 -43.76
N TYR A 734 -41.07 -32.71 -44.82
CA TYR A 734 -41.35 -31.31 -45.11
C TYR A 734 -42.74 -30.92 -44.62
N ILE A 735 -42.95 -29.62 -44.44
CA ILE A 735 -44.26 -29.07 -44.14
C ILE A 735 -44.84 -28.37 -45.40
N ARG A 736 -46.16 -28.35 -45.48
CA ARG A 736 -46.95 -27.56 -46.39
C ARG A 736 -48.24 -27.06 -45.71
N LYS A 737 -48.88 -26.07 -46.34
CA LYS A 737 -50.20 -25.62 -45.87
C LYS A 737 -51.19 -26.81 -45.88
N ALA A 738 -51.87 -27.00 -44.76
CA ALA A 738 -52.80 -28.09 -44.60
C ALA A 738 -54.15 -27.78 -45.33
N ASN A 739 -54.71 -28.82 -45.97
CA ASN A 739 -56.02 -28.80 -46.62
C ASN A 739 -57.08 -29.52 -45.82
N SER A 740 -58.35 -29.50 -46.24
CA SER A 740 -59.51 -30.02 -45.54
C SER A 740 -59.41 -31.48 -45.10
N ASN A 741 -58.64 -32.30 -45.75
CA ASN A 741 -58.44 -33.72 -45.43
C ASN A 741 -57.13 -34.03 -44.67
N ASP A 742 -56.34 -33.02 -44.43
CA ASP A 742 -55.07 -33.19 -43.73
C ASP A 742 -55.23 -33.09 -42.21
N VAL A 743 -54.40 -33.78 -41.50
CA VAL A 743 -54.23 -33.64 -40.05
C VAL A 743 -53.16 -32.56 -39.83
N PRO A 744 -53.47 -31.40 -39.29
CA PRO A 744 -52.46 -30.38 -39.02
C PRO A 744 -51.56 -30.80 -37.85
N ILE A 745 -50.26 -30.55 -38.00
CA ILE A 745 -49.30 -30.74 -36.91
C ILE A 745 -49.16 -29.52 -36.02
N GLY A 746 -49.51 -28.35 -36.55
CA GLY A 746 -49.34 -27.09 -35.79
C GLY A 746 -49.68 -25.91 -36.68
N VAL A 747 -49.31 -24.75 -36.18
CA VAL A 747 -49.54 -23.43 -36.84
C VAL A 747 -48.21 -22.69 -36.95
N ILE A 748 -47.94 -22.03 -38.08
CA ILE A 748 -46.76 -21.18 -38.21
C ILE A 748 -46.83 -20.05 -37.15
N SER A 749 -45.92 -20.06 -36.23
CA SER A 749 -45.86 -19.13 -35.09
C SER A 749 -44.84 -18.04 -35.30
N GLY A 750 -45.24 -16.79 -35.03
CA GLY A 750 -44.33 -15.63 -34.91
C GLY A 750 -44.07 -15.21 -33.44
N THR A 751 -44.62 -15.97 -32.48
CA THR A 751 -44.61 -15.59 -31.05
C THR A 751 -44.16 -16.72 -30.11
N ALA A 752 -43.52 -17.74 -30.65
CA ALA A 752 -43.11 -18.91 -29.90
C ALA A 752 -42.21 -18.55 -28.71
N GLY A 753 -42.55 -19.04 -27.52
CA GLY A 753 -41.76 -18.83 -26.28
C GLY A 753 -40.53 -19.75 -26.15
N ILE A 754 -40.62 -20.95 -26.77
CA ILE A 754 -39.51 -21.90 -26.88
C ILE A 754 -39.50 -22.45 -28.31
N VAL A 755 -38.36 -22.35 -28.97
CA VAL A 755 -38.17 -22.86 -30.34
C VAL A 755 -37.09 -23.95 -30.31
N LEU A 756 -37.41 -25.13 -30.82
CA LEU A 756 -36.46 -26.23 -30.99
C LEU A 756 -35.95 -26.30 -32.43
N GLY A 757 -34.88 -27.02 -32.61
CA GLY A 757 -34.37 -27.30 -33.93
C GLY A 757 -33.72 -26.14 -34.65
N ASP A 758 -33.32 -25.07 -33.94
CA ASP A 758 -32.54 -23.95 -34.53
C ASP A 758 -31.20 -24.45 -35.12
N ALA A 759 -30.62 -25.48 -34.54
CA ALA A 759 -29.41 -26.15 -35.04
C ALA A 759 -28.25 -25.16 -35.32
N MET A 760 -28.03 -24.23 -34.42
CA MET A 760 -26.98 -23.18 -34.54
C MET A 760 -25.62 -23.81 -34.91
N PHE A 761 -24.99 -23.24 -35.94
CA PHE A 761 -23.72 -23.73 -36.50
C PHE A 761 -23.77 -25.18 -37.02
N HIS A 762 -24.93 -25.70 -37.34
CA HIS A 762 -25.08 -27.05 -37.88
C HIS A 762 -24.90 -27.03 -39.41
N HIS A 763 -23.95 -27.82 -39.93
CA HIS A 763 -23.80 -28.12 -41.33
C HIS A 763 -24.35 -29.53 -41.57
N LYS A 764 -25.30 -29.63 -42.49
CA LYS A 764 -25.93 -30.91 -42.81
C LYS A 764 -24.87 -31.92 -43.27
N ASP A 765 -24.92 -33.12 -42.70
CA ASP A 765 -24.08 -34.28 -43.05
C ASP A 765 -22.55 -34.04 -42.86
N LYS A 766 -22.13 -32.96 -42.18
CA LYS A 766 -20.71 -32.68 -41.88
C LYS A 766 -20.06 -33.75 -41.01
N PHE A 767 -20.79 -34.35 -40.10
CA PHE A 767 -20.30 -35.38 -39.17
C PHE A 767 -21.07 -36.68 -39.34
N LEU A 768 -20.36 -37.80 -39.14
CA LEU A 768 -20.99 -39.12 -39.14
C LEU A 768 -21.95 -39.25 -37.97
N LYS A 769 -23.06 -39.97 -38.21
CA LYS A 769 -24.11 -40.28 -37.23
C LYS A 769 -24.42 -41.79 -37.23
N ASP A 770 -24.89 -42.29 -36.10
CA ASP A 770 -25.45 -43.61 -36.00
C ASP A 770 -26.89 -43.65 -36.62
N GLU A 771 -27.49 -44.85 -36.59
CA GLU A 771 -28.85 -45.10 -37.10
C GLU A 771 -29.95 -44.34 -36.35
N PHE A 772 -29.62 -43.75 -35.16
CA PHE A 772 -30.54 -42.95 -34.34
C PHE A 772 -30.26 -41.46 -34.47
N GLY A 773 -29.29 -41.04 -35.32
CA GLY A 773 -28.93 -39.65 -35.55
C GLY A 773 -27.98 -39.05 -34.51
N VAL A 774 -27.39 -39.85 -33.63
CA VAL A 774 -26.38 -39.42 -32.64
C VAL A 774 -25.06 -39.26 -33.37
N THR A 775 -24.44 -38.07 -33.22
CA THR A 775 -23.13 -37.82 -33.82
C THR A 775 -22.07 -38.72 -33.20
N LEU A 776 -21.32 -39.43 -34.06
CA LEU A 776 -20.20 -40.26 -33.62
C LEU A 776 -19.01 -39.40 -33.27
N THR A 777 -18.31 -39.73 -32.17
CA THR A 777 -17.14 -39.06 -31.69
C THR A 777 -15.92 -39.97 -31.65
N GLN A 778 -14.74 -39.36 -31.69
CA GLN A 778 -13.47 -40.04 -31.42
C GLN A 778 -12.67 -39.21 -30.42
N THR A 779 -11.81 -39.88 -29.64
CA THR A 779 -10.90 -39.18 -28.71
C THR A 779 -9.67 -38.73 -29.45
N GLU A 780 -9.37 -37.40 -29.38
CA GLU A 780 -8.14 -36.81 -29.89
C GLU A 780 -7.35 -36.24 -28.73
N LYS A 781 -6.03 -36.46 -28.75
CA LYS A 781 -5.10 -35.79 -27.84
C LYS A 781 -4.70 -34.48 -28.44
N LYS A 782 -5.14 -33.33 -27.80
CA LYS A 782 -4.69 -32.01 -28.13
C LYS A 782 -3.54 -31.58 -27.24
N GLU A 783 -2.46 -31.11 -27.85
CA GLU A 783 -1.27 -30.65 -27.15
C GLU A 783 -1.08 -29.17 -27.49
N TRP A 784 -0.73 -28.37 -26.48
CA TRP A 784 -0.38 -26.96 -26.68
C TRP A 784 0.71 -26.55 -25.70
N GLN A 785 1.43 -25.50 -26.03
CA GLN A 785 2.48 -24.92 -25.24
C GLN A 785 1.99 -23.56 -24.70
N ASP A 786 2.30 -23.25 -23.43
CA ASP A 786 2.04 -21.91 -22.91
C ASP A 786 3.16 -20.93 -23.33
N ASP A 787 2.96 -19.65 -22.98
CA ASP A 787 3.91 -18.58 -23.31
C ASP A 787 5.28 -18.76 -22.60
N GLU A 788 5.37 -19.67 -21.62
CA GLU A 788 6.58 -20.01 -20.86
C GLU A 788 7.27 -21.30 -21.40
N GLY A 789 6.70 -21.93 -22.45
CA GLY A 789 7.25 -23.10 -23.08
C GLY A 789 6.88 -24.45 -22.44
N ASN A 790 5.94 -24.46 -21.47
CA ASN A 790 5.46 -25.72 -20.86
C ASN A 790 4.43 -26.40 -21.75
N TRP A 791 4.56 -27.71 -21.94
CA TRP A 791 3.64 -28.51 -22.72
C TRP A 791 2.46 -28.99 -21.85
N TYR A 792 1.27 -28.88 -22.40
CA TYR A 792 0.02 -29.39 -21.84
C TYR A 792 -0.61 -30.32 -22.86
N SER A 793 -1.35 -31.31 -22.38
CA SER A 793 -2.14 -32.19 -23.23
C SER A 793 -3.50 -32.47 -22.61
N GLU A 794 -4.51 -32.60 -23.45
CA GLU A 794 -5.89 -32.93 -23.06
C GLU A 794 -6.46 -33.91 -24.05
N GLU A 795 -7.14 -34.94 -23.58
CA GLU A 795 -7.96 -35.81 -24.43
C GLU A 795 -9.35 -35.18 -24.57
N VAL A 796 -9.73 -34.89 -25.81
CA VAL A 796 -11.02 -34.27 -26.13
C VAL A 796 -11.82 -35.16 -27.07
N GLU A 797 -13.12 -35.33 -26.80
CA GLU A 797 -14.04 -36.00 -27.73
C GLU A 797 -14.35 -35.02 -28.87
N VAL A 798 -14.03 -35.42 -30.11
CA VAL A 798 -14.30 -34.65 -31.31
C VAL A 798 -15.25 -35.40 -32.23
N PRO A 799 -16.22 -34.73 -32.87
CA PRO A 799 -17.06 -35.38 -33.86
C PRO A 799 -16.26 -35.98 -35.02
N ILE A 800 -16.61 -37.17 -35.51
CA ILE A 800 -15.95 -37.80 -36.63
C ILE A 800 -16.43 -37.10 -37.91
N PRO A 801 -15.55 -36.45 -38.71
CA PRO A 801 -15.92 -35.83 -39.94
C PRO A 801 -16.48 -36.88 -40.95
N ASN A 802 -17.50 -36.48 -41.72
CA ASN A 802 -17.98 -37.27 -42.85
C ASN A 802 -17.04 -37.00 -44.06
N PRO A 803 -16.37 -38.04 -44.59
CA PRO A 803 -15.46 -37.91 -45.72
C PRO A 803 -16.13 -37.45 -47.02
N GLU A 804 -17.46 -37.62 -47.14
CA GLU A 804 -18.23 -37.22 -48.31
C GLU A 804 -18.78 -35.78 -48.18
N TRP A 805 -18.53 -35.09 -47.07
CA TRP A 805 -19.00 -33.74 -46.89
C TRP A 805 -18.03 -32.73 -47.49
N GLU A 806 -18.53 -31.84 -48.36
CA GLU A 806 -17.77 -30.74 -48.93
C GLU A 806 -18.23 -29.42 -48.31
N GLU A 807 -17.31 -28.55 -48.02
CA GLU A 807 -17.62 -27.23 -47.53
C GLU A 807 -18.24 -26.38 -48.67
N SER A 808 -19.43 -25.84 -48.45
CA SER A 808 -20.08 -24.97 -49.42
C SER A 808 -19.43 -23.60 -49.48
N ASP A 809 -19.23 -23.07 -50.67
CA ASP A 809 -18.79 -21.70 -50.90
C ASP A 809 -19.90 -20.71 -50.43
N GLY A 810 -19.79 -20.19 -49.22
CA GLY A 810 -20.73 -19.16 -48.73
C GLY A 810 -20.69 -19.03 -47.20
N ASP A 811 -21.14 -17.87 -46.72
CA ASP A 811 -21.28 -17.63 -45.29
C ASP A 811 -22.36 -18.54 -44.70
N TYR A 812 -22.12 -19.01 -43.47
CA TYR A 812 -23.11 -19.77 -42.72
C TYR A 812 -24.35 -18.90 -42.44
N LEU A 813 -25.53 -19.41 -42.82
CA LEU A 813 -26.83 -18.82 -42.49
C LEU A 813 -27.59 -19.75 -41.54
N ASP A 814 -28.03 -19.19 -40.40
CA ASP A 814 -28.90 -19.91 -39.46
C ASP A 814 -30.27 -20.24 -40.08
N ARG A 815 -31.03 -21.13 -39.45
CA ARG A 815 -32.37 -21.50 -39.91
C ARG A 815 -33.35 -20.33 -39.93
N ALA A 816 -33.21 -19.40 -38.98
CA ALA A 816 -34.05 -18.20 -38.89
C ALA A 816 -33.87 -17.26 -40.08
N SER A 817 -32.73 -17.27 -40.76
CA SER A 817 -32.37 -16.42 -41.88
C SER A 817 -32.67 -17.07 -43.24
N ARG A 818 -33.18 -18.30 -43.28
CA ARG A 818 -33.40 -19.12 -44.45
C ARG A 818 -34.90 -19.31 -44.72
N PRO A 819 -35.43 -18.91 -45.85
CA PRO A 819 -36.89 -18.86 -46.12
C PRO A 819 -37.58 -20.22 -46.14
N GLU A 820 -36.86 -21.30 -46.40
CA GLU A 820 -37.41 -22.65 -46.31
C GLU A 820 -37.69 -23.14 -44.90
N TRP A 821 -37.08 -22.52 -43.86
CA TRP A 821 -37.27 -22.94 -42.45
C TRP A 821 -38.31 -22.09 -41.76
N ASN A 822 -39.32 -22.78 -41.22
CA ASN A 822 -40.50 -22.14 -40.63
C ASN A 822 -40.69 -22.64 -39.19
N VAL A 823 -41.01 -21.76 -38.27
CA VAL A 823 -41.31 -22.04 -36.89
C VAL A 823 -42.75 -22.49 -36.75
N VAL A 824 -42.95 -23.76 -36.39
CA VAL A 824 -44.28 -24.35 -36.23
C VAL A 824 -44.60 -24.48 -34.73
N GLY A 825 -45.59 -23.76 -34.25
CA GLY A 825 -46.16 -23.93 -32.91
C GLY A 825 -46.88 -25.26 -32.79
N LEU A 826 -46.29 -26.19 -32.02
CA LEU A 826 -46.76 -27.57 -31.86
C LEU A 826 -47.65 -27.78 -30.64
N MET A 827 -47.52 -26.88 -29.62
CA MET A 827 -48.28 -26.94 -28.38
C MET A 827 -48.41 -25.55 -27.77
N GLY A 828 -49.58 -25.21 -27.25
CA GLY A 828 -49.82 -23.96 -26.56
C GLY A 828 -50.81 -23.06 -27.28
N GLN A 829 -50.73 -21.76 -27.03
CA GLN A 829 -51.62 -20.75 -27.63
C GLN A 829 -50.93 -20.10 -28.82
N VAL A 830 -51.53 -20.23 -30.02
CA VAL A 830 -50.93 -19.75 -31.26
C VAL A 830 -51.90 -18.89 -32.04
N PHE A 831 -51.44 -17.77 -32.58
CA PHE A 831 -52.20 -16.93 -33.52
C PHE A 831 -52.40 -17.64 -34.84
N THR A 832 -53.67 -17.83 -35.21
CA THR A 832 -54.06 -18.65 -36.39
C THR A 832 -54.97 -17.85 -37.34
N ARG A 833 -54.77 -17.98 -38.63
CA ARG A 833 -55.66 -17.43 -39.64
C ARG A 833 -56.95 -18.22 -39.68
N ILE A 834 -58.08 -17.52 -39.65
CA ILE A 834 -59.40 -18.12 -39.68
C ILE A 834 -60.27 -17.52 -40.76
N ASP A 835 -61.25 -18.28 -41.23
CA ASP A 835 -62.28 -17.76 -42.20
C ASP A 835 -63.47 -17.12 -41.49
N SER A 836 -64.46 -16.63 -42.23
CA SER A 836 -65.62 -15.93 -41.75
C SER A 836 -66.63 -16.80 -40.97
N THR A 837 -66.42 -18.12 -40.96
CA THR A 837 -67.30 -19.08 -40.27
C THR A 837 -67.00 -19.28 -38.83
N VAL A 838 -65.81 -18.92 -38.40
CA VAL A 838 -65.22 -19.21 -37.10
C VAL A 838 -65.66 -18.22 -36.03
N GLN A 839 -66.05 -18.70 -34.87
CA GLN A 839 -66.38 -17.93 -33.67
C GLN A 839 -65.54 -18.42 -32.47
N ALA A 840 -65.49 -17.60 -31.42
CA ALA A 840 -64.82 -18.02 -30.15
C ALA A 840 -65.49 -19.29 -29.62
N ASN A 841 -64.67 -20.20 -29.04
CA ASN A 841 -65.01 -21.52 -28.57
C ASN A 841 -65.32 -22.60 -29.64
N ASP A 842 -65.32 -22.26 -30.96
CA ASP A 842 -65.39 -23.26 -32.01
C ASP A 842 -64.15 -24.13 -32.09
N TYR A 843 -64.28 -25.31 -32.66
CA TYR A 843 -63.17 -26.09 -33.17
C TYR A 843 -62.94 -25.83 -34.65
N ILE A 844 -61.68 -25.81 -35.03
CA ILE A 844 -61.29 -25.54 -36.43
C ILE A 844 -60.55 -26.70 -37.05
N LYS A 845 -60.77 -26.91 -38.33
CA LYS A 845 -59.95 -27.74 -39.20
C LYS A 845 -59.31 -26.88 -40.29
N PRO A 846 -58.22 -27.36 -40.95
CA PRO A 846 -57.57 -26.60 -42.00
C PRO A 846 -58.39 -26.60 -43.30
N GLU A 847 -58.42 -25.48 -43.99
CA GLU A 847 -58.80 -25.32 -45.39
C GLU A 847 -57.82 -24.40 -46.08
N LYS A 848 -56.95 -24.94 -46.95
CA LYS A 848 -55.86 -24.19 -47.64
C LYS A 848 -54.96 -23.42 -46.66
N GLY A 849 -54.67 -24.03 -45.49
CA GLY A 849 -53.87 -23.46 -44.42
C GLY A 849 -54.64 -22.43 -43.56
N ILE A 850 -55.93 -22.21 -43.75
CA ILE A 850 -56.76 -21.29 -42.93
C ILE A 850 -57.70 -22.16 -42.09
N GLY A 851 -57.94 -21.76 -40.83
CA GLY A 851 -58.88 -22.46 -39.96
C GLY A 851 -60.34 -22.18 -40.38
N THR A 852 -61.11 -23.25 -40.64
CA THR A 852 -62.56 -23.18 -40.90
C THR A 852 -63.29 -23.93 -39.76
N LYS A 853 -64.47 -23.49 -39.45
CA LYS A 853 -65.29 -24.10 -38.39
C LYS A 853 -65.64 -25.56 -38.65
N ASP A 854 -65.29 -26.43 -37.71
CA ASP A 854 -65.76 -27.84 -37.69
C ASP A 854 -65.79 -28.31 -36.22
N ASN A 855 -66.95 -28.16 -35.57
CA ASN A 855 -67.12 -28.52 -34.16
C ASN A 855 -67.20 -30.06 -33.94
N ASN A 856 -67.30 -30.87 -34.99
CA ASN A 856 -67.38 -32.32 -34.91
C ASN A 856 -66.02 -32.98 -35.13
N ASN A 857 -65.19 -32.44 -36.07
CA ASN A 857 -63.93 -33.04 -36.45
C ASN A 857 -62.77 -31.99 -36.46
N GLY A 858 -62.92 -30.85 -35.79
CA GLY A 858 -61.88 -29.83 -35.69
C GLY A 858 -60.73 -30.26 -34.75
N TYR A 859 -59.58 -29.82 -35.04
CA TYR A 859 -58.35 -30.19 -34.32
C TYR A 859 -58.02 -29.21 -33.19
N TYR A 860 -58.16 -27.89 -33.42
CA TYR A 860 -57.76 -26.87 -32.47
C TYR A 860 -58.95 -26.05 -32.03
N ARG A 861 -59.04 -25.74 -30.74
CA ARG A 861 -60.10 -24.91 -30.17
C ARG A 861 -59.75 -23.45 -30.23
N VAL A 862 -60.66 -22.64 -30.69
CA VAL A 862 -60.55 -21.19 -30.72
C VAL A 862 -60.80 -20.63 -29.30
N LEU A 863 -59.86 -19.88 -28.77
CA LEU A 863 -59.97 -19.22 -27.46
C LEU A 863 -60.67 -17.87 -27.62
N GLU A 864 -60.14 -17.05 -28.52
CA GLU A 864 -60.67 -15.72 -28.82
C GLU A 864 -60.39 -15.34 -30.29
N ILE A 865 -61.13 -14.36 -30.82
CA ILE A 865 -60.87 -13.74 -32.10
C ILE A 865 -60.21 -12.40 -31.82
N THR A 866 -58.94 -12.25 -32.20
CA THR A 866 -58.17 -11.02 -32.02
C THR A 866 -58.32 -10.04 -33.16
N THR A 867 -58.58 -10.55 -34.35
CA THR A 867 -58.86 -9.73 -35.54
C THR A 867 -60.04 -10.33 -36.26
N PRO A 868 -61.17 -9.59 -36.46
CA PRO A 868 -62.31 -10.04 -37.27
C PRO A 868 -61.90 -10.40 -38.68
N TYR A 869 -62.71 -11.29 -39.33
CA TYR A 869 -62.48 -11.64 -40.71
C TYR A 869 -62.54 -10.39 -41.59
N ASP A 870 -61.55 -10.25 -42.45
CA ASP A 870 -61.43 -9.19 -43.47
C ASP A 870 -61.54 -9.83 -44.88
N SER A 871 -62.51 -9.42 -45.65
CA SER A 871 -62.77 -9.97 -47.01
C SER A 871 -61.66 -9.60 -47.99
N GLU A 872 -60.97 -8.48 -47.83
CA GLU A 872 -59.87 -8.08 -48.72
C GLU A 872 -58.59 -8.90 -48.41
N LYS A 873 -58.33 -9.18 -47.14
CA LYS A 873 -57.23 -10.04 -46.73
C LYS A 873 -57.53 -11.50 -46.94
N GLY A 874 -58.79 -11.88 -46.90
CA GLY A 874 -59.23 -13.25 -47.02
C GLY A 874 -59.11 -14.08 -45.74
N TYR A 875 -58.83 -13.44 -44.58
CA TYR A 875 -58.75 -14.12 -43.25
C TYR A 875 -58.98 -13.16 -42.09
N GLY A 876 -59.39 -13.69 -40.96
CA GLY A 876 -59.32 -13.09 -39.66
C GLY A 876 -58.22 -13.76 -38.85
N VAL A 877 -57.96 -13.32 -37.61
CA VAL A 877 -56.99 -13.95 -36.68
C VAL A 877 -57.63 -14.32 -35.37
N ALA A 878 -57.37 -15.53 -34.93
CA ALA A 878 -57.80 -16.03 -33.65
C ALA A 878 -56.61 -16.64 -32.89
N VAL A 879 -56.67 -16.60 -31.58
CA VAL A 879 -55.78 -17.43 -30.71
C VAL A 879 -56.43 -18.81 -30.60
N VAL A 880 -55.70 -19.83 -30.98
CA VAL A 880 -56.15 -21.23 -30.85
C VAL A 880 -55.28 -22.00 -29.88
N LEU A 881 -55.84 -22.98 -29.24
CA LEU A 881 -55.09 -23.94 -28.37
C LEU A 881 -54.66 -25.11 -29.23
N VAL A 882 -53.40 -25.18 -29.52
CA VAL A 882 -52.74 -26.38 -30.16
C VAL A 882 -52.36 -27.33 -29.04
N LYS A 883 -52.73 -28.62 -29.16
CA LYS A 883 -52.45 -29.61 -28.17
C LYS A 883 -51.61 -30.77 -28.74
#